data_2b3cad3e5f419a81e537034b120c8db0
#
_entry.id   2b3cad3e5f419a81e537034b120c8db0
#
_cell.length_a   1.000
_cell.length_b   1.000
_cell.length_c   1.000
_cell.angle_alpha   90.00
_cell.angle_beta   90.00
_cell.angle_gamma   90.00
#
_symmetry.space_group_name_H-M   'P 1'
#
loop_
_entity.id
_entity.type
_entity.pdbx_description
1 polymer ?
#
loop_
_entity_poly.entity_id
_entity_poly.type
_entity_poly.pdbx_seq_one_letter_code
_entity_poly.pdbx_strand_id
1 'polypeptide(L)'
;MSTQTSIAPHHAERQFGDDPTIVSTALAQGCESVSTVDELPDPLKYLEKMLPGILFWHHSPDGQAVPQFRPDNPKDGPKYIFPKGVGSVLSIHPSMTTDRPTVAIIEGTKQTIFASAYAPDDVLVVGIQGCWGWSSDGQALASLDDLVQGRDVVVIFDADISGNPDVYNAGASLNETLSIIGANQVTFAPIPGSKSVGLDDFLSRRPIANRASAFAEILSKGVPFAKVKRPPKRKVTVDAKDGTFNYVSTELGEICTVEFEKIEDDGSVSLEQSLRPVAGELDGRKLRRVDTLLHAAVFVETVVASDDDLTVGAEATYAYDLDVQIGGEGDDCRHYIVPNVPDSELSNVRKWLARAGVAGLQTELGPNGIGIVGGLRIAEAIRADMKTRPFGQRISRPHSGWYEYEGEAMWTDTSGSHCKDRKRTDVVASLDGTLASLDIPGYHEHYRRPQLFHALDQLFDVENYLGDSTPWVASLSALFWALSGGDPDAVLYILGGEGSGKSSITGLVSNFLSGQWGTGLNPMASADGSSAYLRDLTKQPHNVLLIVDDIRGRSSSRAQDTQADGLESLIRPGYSGGGAVASKKVRGPNGDWVAERRKNNRFFLLVVGEVLPDQERQSSIERTLVIEVDRSTSLKPAGTTPSGESGYEHFIRLSRERAFAPIAGAFIATVAKWIEDNGGLSRWHDHLSASRTAITTEAVSTRVTGTTARVQNVAGTFLSGVTLFLEWAEEIGYLTSERRQEIEARWHDQLIAATQRHSVVNLYSGGEGEIVISRVADAVASGRFALDRAEMGQTLVGVHTEVKQGDERIECIALLPGVVGQIVGDANLAARLDKLLLRDTSGRRTRTVRIDNVVARCFVIRQSSWGEMPSEPVGD
;
A
#
# COMPACT_ATOMS: atom_id res chain seq x y z
N MET A 1 35.12 -36.76 -10.48
CA MET A 1 34.39 -37.93 -11.02
C MET A 1 32.95 -37.50 -11.11
N SER A 2 32.34 -37.30 -12.30
CA SER A 2 30.93 -36.98 -12.42
C SER A 2 30.13 -38.22 -12.01
N THR A 3 29.49 -38.19 -10.87
CA THR A 3 28.50 -39.17 -10.46
C THR A 3 27.41 -39.17 -11.51
N GLN A 4 27.24 -40.25 -12.23
CA GLN A 4 26.23 -40.41 -13.26
C GLN A 4 24.88 -40.48 -12.53
N THR A 5 24.05 -39.43 -12.64
CA THR A 5 22.68 -39.36 -12.10
C THR A 5 21.90 -40.59 -12.55
N SER A 6 21.37 -41.39 -11.63
CA SER A 6 20.62 -42.60 -11.97
C SER A 6 19.35 -42.71 -11.12
N ILE A 7 18.27 -43.17 -11.75
CA ILE A 7 17.05 -43.55 -11.08
C ILE A 7 17.03 -45.05 -10.90
N ALA A 8 16.95 -45.52 -9.65
CA ALA A 8 16.87 -46.94 -9.36
C ALA A 8 15.62 -47.57 -9.98
N PRO A 9 15.64 -48.86 -10.45
CA PRO A 9 14.50 -49.47 -11.12
C PRO A 9 13.19 -49.42 -10.33
N HIS A 10 13.23 -49.60 -9.02
CA HIS A 10 12.02 -49.52 -8.17
C HIS A 10 11.44 -48.10 -8.08
N HIS A 11 12.27 -47.04 -8.18
CA HIS A 11 11.81 -45.67 -8.29
C HIS A 11 11.25 -45.35 -9.69
N ALA A 12 11.90 -45.88 -10.75
CA ALA A 12 11.41 -45.73 -12.12
C ALA A 12 9.99 -46.34 -12.26
N GLU A 13 9.81 -47.57 -11.78
CA GLU A 13 8.52 -48.23 -11.76
C GLU A 13 7.48 -47.47 -10.92
N ARG A 14 7.84 -47.19 -9.65
CA ARG A 14 6.91 -46.59 -8.69
C ARG A 14 6.50 -45.14 -9.01
N GLN A 15 7.43 -44.32 -9.53
CA GLN A 15 7.18 -42.91 -9.78
C GLN A 15 6.76 -42.64 -11.24
N PHE A 16 7.29 -43.41 -12.21
CA PHE A 16 7.18 -43.09 -13.62
C PHE A 16 6.58 -44.23 -14.44
N GLY A 17 6.26 -45.39 -13.83
CA GLY A 17 5.58 -46.53 -14.45
C GLY A 17 6.38 -47.17 -15.59
N ASP A 18 7.73 -47.26 -15.46
CA ASP A 18 8.66 -47.79 -16.43
C ASP A 18 8.53 -47.19 -17.85
N ASP A 19 7.96 -46.05 -17.99
CA ASP A 19 7.87 -45.33 -19.25
C ASP A 19 9.25 -44.71 -19.61
N PRO A 20 9.93 -45.18 -20.64
CA PRO A 20 11.30 -44.74 -20.96
C PRO A 20 11.36 -43.25 -21.33
N THR A 21 10.27 -42.68 -21.89
CA THR A 21 10.20 -41.27 -22.22
C THR A 21 10.14 -40.42 -20.95
N ILE A 22 9.31 -40.80 -19.98
CA ILE A 22 9.18 -40.09 -18.72
C ILE A 22 10.43 -40.25 -17.86
N VAL A 23 10.99 -41.46 -17.81
CA VAL A 23 12.25 -41.71 -17.07
C VAL A 23 13.42 -40.92 -17.65
N SER A 24 13.55 -40.82 -18.98
CA SER A 24 14.58 -39.99 -19.61
C SER A 24 14.37 -38.49 -19.35
N THR A 25 13.13 -38.03 -19.35
CA THR A 25 12.78 -36.63 -18.99
C THR A 25 13.10 -36.36 -17.53
N ALA A 26 12.75 -37.25 -16.62
CA ALA A 26 13.11 -37.15 -15.20
C ALA A 26 14.63 -37.09 -14.96
N LEU A 27 15.39 -37.94 -15.65
CA LEU A 27 16.89 -37.92 -15.60
C LEU A 27 17.43 -36.59 -16.14
N ALA A 28 16.92 -36.09 -17.24
CA ALA A 28 17.33 -34.80 -17.82
C ALA A 28 16.99 -33.62 -16.93
N GLN A 29 15.92 -33.73 -16.12
CA GLN A 29 15.57 -32.73 -15.08
C GLN A 29 16.48 -32.82 -13.84
N GLY A 30 17.30 -33.89 -13.71
CA GLY A 30 18.19 -34.11 -12.59
C GLY A 30 17.63 -35.02 -11.50
N CYS A 31 16.49 -35.72 -11.75
CA CYS A 31 15.94 -36.66 -10.75
C CYS A 31 16.92 -37.82 -10.51
N GLU A 32 17.15 -38.16 -9.25
CA GLU A 32 18.06 -39.21 -8.86
C GLU A 32 17.61 -39.94 -7.59
N SER A 33 17.92 -41.25 -7.54
CA SER A 33 17.69 -42.03 -6.33
C SER A 33 18.83 -41.80 -5.34
N VAL A 34 18.49 -41.62 -4.06
CA VAL A 34 19.40 -41.36 -2.97
C VAL A 34 19.21 -42.38 -1.85
N SER A 35 20.30 -42.94 -1.37
CA SER A 35 20.33 -43.97 -0.33
C SER A 35 21.22 -43.61 0.84
N THR A 36 22.15 -42.70 0.65
CA THR A 36 23.13 -42.27 1.66
C THR A 36 23.07 -40.75 1.86
N VAL A 37 23.55 -40.27 3.00
CA VAL A 37 23.55 -38.82 3.31
C VAL A 37 24.51 -38.02 2.40
N ASP A 38 25.55 -38.66 1.90
CA ASP A 38 26.51 -38.01 1.00
C ASP A 38 25.94 -37.72 -0.39
N GLU A 39 24.89 -38.47 -0.78
CA GLU A 39 24.12 -38.23 -2.02
C GLU A 39 23.10 -37.12 -1.89
N LEU A 40 22.76 -36.66 -0.64
CA LEU A 40 21.85 -35.54 -0.42
C LEU A 40 22.58 -34.22 -0.64
N PRO A 41 21.98 -33.24 -1.34
CA PRO A 41 22.48 -31.88 -1.37
C PRO A 41 22.59 -31.29 0.04
N ASP A 42 23.59 -30.45 0.28
CA ASP A 42 23.85 -29.84 1.61
C ASP A 42 22.62 -29.30 2.32
N PRO A 43 21.73 -28.56 1.64
CA PRO A 43 20.53 -28.03 2.27
C PRO A 43 19.50 -29.07 2.75
N LEU A 44 19.65 -30.32 2.33
CA LEU A 44 18.76 -31.45 2.66
C LEU A 44 19.41 -32.51 3.55
N LYS A 45 20.69 -32.41 3.92
CA LYS A 45 21.40 -33.40 4.75
C LYS A 45 20.77 -33.68 6.10
N TYR A 46 19.98 -32.72 6.63
CA TYR A 46 19.21 -32.93 7.85
C TYR A 46 18.13 -34.00 7.74
N LEU A 47 17.82 -34.47 6.52
CA LEU A 47 16.85 -35.54 6.23
C LEU A 47 17.44 -36.94 6.22
N GLU A 48 18.69 -37.15 6.67
CA GLU A 48 19.39 -38.44 6.74
C GLU A 48 18.52 -39.58 7.28
N LYS A 49 17.74 -39.31 8.33
CA LYS A 49 16.85 -40.30 8.98
C LYS A 49 15.64 -40.70 8.12
N MET A 50 15.40 -40.00 7.01
CA MET A 50 14.29 -40.26 6.08
C MET A 50 14.71 -40.99 4.82
N LEU A 51 15.98 -41.31 4.69
CA LEU A 51 16.52 -42.10 3.58
C LEU A 51 16.06 -43.58 3.69
N PRO A 52 15.97 -44.33 2.56
CA PRO A 52 16.20 -43.87 1.17
C PRO A 52 15.02 -43.11 0.58
N GLY A 53 15.22 -42.51 -0.63
CA GLY A 53 14.20 -41.80 -1.37
C GLY A 53 14.65 -41.35 -2.74
N ILE A 54 13.90 -40.42 -3.33
CA ILE A 54 14.22 -39.83 -4.63
C ILE A 54 14.29 -38.29 -4.53
N LEU A 55 15.26 -37.68 -5.17
CA LEU A 55 15.41 -36.26 -5.38
C LEU A 55 14.73 -35.84 -6.69
N PHE A 56 14.04 -34.70 -6.64
CA PHE A 56 13.54 -33.97 -7.79
C PHE A 56 14.20 -32.61 -7.82
N TRP A 57 14.62 -32.16 -9.01
CA TRP A 57 15.18 -30.82 -9.16
C TRP A 57 14.19 -29.91 -9.87
N HIS A 58 13.94 -28.74 -9.30
CA HIS A 58 13.13 -27.69 -9.87
C HIS A 58 14.04 -26.62 -10.46
N HIS A 59 14.01 -26.46 -11.76
CA HIS A 59 14.76 -25.44 -12.47
C HIS A 59 13.86 -24.21 -12.67
N SER A 60 14.16 -23.14 -11.98
CA SER A 60 13.40 -21.91 -12.10
C SER A 60 13.79 -21.11 -13.35
N PRO A 61 12.90 -20.23 -13.85
CA PRO A 61 13.16 -19.44 -15.06
C PRO A 61 14.41 -18.55 -14.98
N ASP A 62 14.82 -18.14 -13.77
CA ASP A 62 16.03 -17.36 -13.51
C ASP A 62 17.33 -18.21 -13.44
N GLY A 63 17.23 -19.50 -13.71
CA GLY A 63 18.37 -20.43 -13.77
C GLY A 63 18.76 -21.05 -12.42
N GLN A 64 18.00 -20.81 -11.34
CA GLN A 64 18.24 -21.51 -10.08
C GLN A 64 17.73 -22.94 -10.14
N ALA A 65 18.46 -23.87 -9.52
CA ALA A 65 18.05 -25.26 -9.34
C ALA A 65 17.81 -25.53 -7.85
N VAL A 66 16.60 -25.95 -7.52
CA VAL A 66 16.16 -26.19 -6.13
C VAL A 66 15.82 -27.68 -5.97
N PRO A 67 16.45 -28.40 -5.02
CA PRO A 67 16.16 -29.81 -4.78
C PRO A 67 14.91 -29.98 -3.92
N GLN A 68 14.15 -31.02 -4.23
CA GLN A 68 13.01 -31.48 -3.42
C GLN A 68 13.18 -32.98 -3.16
N PHE A 69 13.14 -33.39 -1.90
CA PHE A 69 13.28 -34.79 -1.51
C PHE A 69 11.93 -35.46 -1.24
N ARG A 70 11.79 -36.66 -1.74
CA ARG A 70 10.65 -37.52 -1.44
C ARG A 70 11.17 -38.83 -0.83
N PRO A 71 10.93 -39.07 0.47
CA PRO A 71 11.31 -40.33 1.12
C PRO A 71 10.44 -41.48 0.62
N ASP A 72 11.00 -42.71 0.61
CA ASP A 72 10.25 -43.90 0.26
C ASP A 72 9.11 -44.20 1.24
N ASN A 73 9.34 -43.90 2.52
CA ASN A 73 8.36 -44.07 3.56
C ASN A 73 8.19 -42.77 4.35
N PRO A 74 7.28 -41.86 3.93
CA PRO A 74 7.10 -40.56 4.57
C PRO A 74 6.48 -40.64 5.97
N LYS A 75 6.00 -41.84 6.40
CA LYS A 75 5.22 -42.01 7.66
C LYS A 75 4.08 -40.97 7.71
N ASP A 76 3.97 -40.22 8.82
CA ASP A 76 2.95 -39.16 9.01
C ASP A 76 3.43 -37.76 8.55
N GLY A 77 4.58 -37.68 7.87
CA GLY A 77 5.18 -36.44 7.37
C GLY A 77 4.76 -36.06 5.94
N PRO A 78 5.20 -34.90 5.46
CA PRO A 78 4.95 -34.47 4.09
C PRO A 78 5.63 -35.40 3.09
N LYS A 79 4.92 -35.70 1.99
CA LYS A 79 5.43 -36.58 0.92
C LYS A 79 6.61 -35.97 0.15
N TYR A 80 6.64 -34.63 0.07
CA TYR A 80 7.66 -33.86 -0.65
C TYR A 80 8.24 -32.81 0.29
N ILE A 81 9.54 -32.70 0.38
CA ILE A 81 10.23 -31.86 1.36
C ILE A 81 11.24 -30.96 0.62
N PHE A 82 11.07 -29.67 0.73
CA PHE A 82 12.03 -28.66 0.28
C PHE A 82 13.06 -28.33 1.36
N PRO A 83 14.20 -27.74 0.98
CA PRO A 83 15.11 -27.14 1.95
C PRO A 83 14.39 -26.10 2.83
N LYS A 84 14.82 -26.01 4.10
CA LYS A 84 14.26 -25.03 5.02
C LYS A 84 14.49 -23.61 4.51
N GLY A 85 13.44 -22.76 4.55
CA GLY A 85 13.50 -21.37 4.12
C GLY A 85 13.37 -21.14 2.61
N VAL A 86 13.20 -22.20 1.82
CA VAL A 86 12.89 -22.08 0.39
C VAL A 86 11.37 -21.89 0.24
N GLY A 87 10.98 -20.81 -0.47
CA GLY A 87 9.61 -20.54 -0.84
C GLY A 87 9.13 -21.36 -2.04
N SER A 88 7.95 -21.02 -2.58
CA SER A 88 7.43 -21.60 -3.82
C SER A 88 8.37 -21.30 -4.99
N VAL A 89 8.53 -22.26 -5.90
CA VAL A 89 9.43 -22.18 -7.07
C VAL A 89 8.67 -22.61 -8.31
N LEU A 90 8.74 -21.83 -9.40
CA LEU A 90 8.27 -22.30 -10.71
C LEU A 90 9.30 -23.27 -11.29
N SER A 91 8.83 -24.34 -11.91
CA SER A 91 9.71 -25.40 -12.46
C SER A 91 9.51 -25.54 -13.97
N ILE A 92 10.61 -25.40 -14.72
CA ILE A 92 10.64 -25.62 -16.17
C ILE A 92 11.66 -26.73 -16.46
N HIS A 93 11.32 -27.64 -17.37
CA HIS A 93 12.26 -28.66 -17.75
C HIS A 93 13.44 -28.05 -18.54
N PRO A 94 14.71 -28.38 -18.24
CA PRO A 94 15.91 -27.73 -18.82
C PRO A 94 15.99 -27.79 -20.35
N SER A 95 15.35 -28.78 -21.01
CA SER A 95 15.32 -28.87 -22.46
C SER A 95 14.27 -27.99 -23.14
N MET A 96 13.39 -27.32 -22.38
CA MET A 96 12.35 -26.47 -22.94
C MET A 96 12.85 -25.02 -23.06
N THR A 97 12.59 -24.43 -24.22
CA THR A 97 12.82 -22.99 -24.43
C THR A 97 11.63 -22.17 -23.90
N THR A 98 11.91 -21.01 -23.35
CA THR A 98 10.89 -20.15 -22.69
C THR A 98 10.12 -19.28 -23.69
N ASP A 99 10.40 -19.35 -24.97
CA ASP A 99 9.79 -18.53 -26.05
C ASP A 99 8.54 -19.17 -26.70
N ARG A 100 8.09 -20.31 -26.20
CA ARG A 100 6.94 -21.04 -26.73
C ARG A 100 5.64 -20.23 -26.58
N PRO A 101 4.74 -20.22 -27.57
CA PRO A 101 3.58 -19.33 -27.56
C PRO A 101 2.49 -19.68 -26.54
N THR A 102 2.40 -20.93 -26.12
CA THR A 102 1.42 -21.41 -25.14
C THR A 102 2.12 -21.84 -23.86
N VAL A 103 1.58 -21.47 -22.71
CA VAL A 103 2.08 -21.86 -21.39
C VAL A 103 1.08 -22.80 -20.72
N ALA A 104 1.53 -24.00 -20.34
CA ALA A 104 0.75 -24.94 -19.53
C ALA A 104 1.24 -24.92 -18.08
N ILE A 105 0.42 -24.39 -17.16
CA ILE A 105 0.71 -24.40 -15.71
C ILE A 105 0.18 -25.69 -15.11
N ILE A 106 1.08 -26.53 -14.59
CA ILE A 106 0.78 -27.88 -14.10
C ILE A 106 0.94 -27.94 -12.58
N GLU A 107 -0.08 -28.44 -11.86
CA GLU A 107 0.00 -28.69 -10.44
C GLU A 107 0.80 -29.98 -10.14
N GLY A 108 1.83 -29.87 -9.28
CA GLY A 108 2.55 -31.02 -8.75
C GLY A 108 3.83 -31.42 -9.53
N THR A 109 4.85 -31.76 -8.75
CA THR A 109 6.20 -32.10 -9.26
C THR A 109 6.21 -33.24 -10.28
N LYS A 110 5.57 -34.36 -9.93
CA LYS A 110 5.51 -35.56 -10.78
C LYS A 110 4.70 -35.30 -12.05
N GLN A 111 3.56 -34.60 -11.92
CA GLN A 111 2.73 -34.24 -13.06
C GLN A 111 3.45 -33.34 -14.05
N THR A 112 4.31 -32.42 -13.55
CA THR A 112 5.15 -31.55 -14.40
C THR A 112 6.11 -32.39 -15.27
N ILE A 113 6.73 -33.42 -14.73
CA ILE A 113 7.63 -34.32 -15.48
C ILE A 113 6.85 -35.07 -16.56
N PHE A 114 5.67 -35.59 -16.23
CA PHE A 114 4.79 -36.26 -17.20
C PHE A 114 4.35 -35.31 -18.33
N ALA A 115 3.95 -34.10 -17.97
CA ALA A 115 3.60 -33.07 -18.93
C ALA A 115 4.78 -32.70 -19.82
N SER A 116 5.98 -32.52 -19.24
CA SER A 116 7.19 -32.18 -19.99
C SER A 116 7.62 -33.28 -20.98
N ALA A 117 7.41 -34.55 -20.61
CA ALA A 117 7.70 -35.70 -21.48
C ALA A 117 6.82 -35.77 -22.74
N TYR A 118 5.61 -35.23 -22.68
CA TYR A 118 4.60 -35.34 -23.73
C TYR A 118 4.04 -34.01 -24.25
N ALA A 119 4.67 -32.89 -23.88
CA ALA A 119 4.24 -31.58 -24.34
C ALA A 119 4.42 -31.41 -25.85
N PRO A 120 3.45 -30.81 -26.54
CA PRO A 120 3.65 -30.32 -27.90
C PRO A 120 4.80 -29.30 -27.97
N ASP A 121 5.44 -29.18 -29.15
CA ASP A 121 6.60 -28.30 -29.32
C ASP A 121 6.32 -26.81 -29.12
N ASP A 122 5.07 -26.41 -29.26
CA ASP A 122 4.59 -25.04 -29.07
C ASP A 122 4.10 -24.75 -27.62
N VAL A 123 4.20 -25.71 -26.70
CA VAL A 123 3.73 -25.59 -25.31
C VAL A 123 4.89 -25.59 -24.34
N LEU A 124 5.04 -24.53 -23.56
CA LEU A 124 5.93 -24.44 -22.41
C LEU A 124 5.24 -25.00 -21.17
N VAL A 125 5.82 -26.02 -20.55
CA VAL A 125 5.31 -26.58 -19.29
C VAL A 125 5.97 -25.86 -18.13
N VAL A 126 5.14 -25.29 -17.23
CA VAL A 126 5.54 -24.62 -15.99
C VAL A 126 4.91 -25.36 -14.83
N GLY A 127 5.72 -25.98 -14.00
CA GLY A 127 5.29 -26.73 -12.82
C GLY A 127 5.15 -25.82 -11.60
N ILE A 128 4.11 -26.04 -10.80
CA ILE A 128 3.90 -25.43 -9.49
C ILE A 128 3.71 -26.51 -8.43
N GLN A 129 4.16 -26.26 -7.19
CA GLN A 129 4.10 -27.23 -6.09
C GLN A 129 2.81 -27.07 -5.29
N GLY A 130 1.73 -27.66 -5.80
CA GLY A 130 0.38 -27.53 -5.27
C GLY A 130 -0.33 -26.29 -5.84
N CYS A 131 -1.66 -26.23 -5.67
CA CYS A 131 -2.52 -25.23 -6.30
C CYS A 131 -2.20 -23.76 -5.95
N TRP A 132 -1.49 -23.48 -4.85
CA TRP A 132 -0.99 -22.18 -4.44
C TRP A 132 0.50 -21.95 -4.75
N GLY A 133 1.21 -22.93 -5.34
CA GLY A 133 2.66 -22.88 -5.59
C GLY A 133 3.11 -21.84 -6.62
N TRP A 134 2.20 -21.07 -7.20
CA TRP A 134 2.47 -19.94 -8.09
C TRP A 134 2.66 -18.61 -7.34
N SER A 135 2.44 -18.60 -6.02
CA SER A 135 2.49 -17.41 -5.18
C SER A 135 3.29 -17.62 -3.89
N SER A 136 3.82 -16.53 -3.33
CA SER A 136 4.42 -16.46 -2.00
C SER A 136 3.87 -15.23 -1.29
N ASP A 137 3.50 -15.36 -0.01
CA ASP A 137 2.93 -14.27 0.81
C ASP A 137 1.75 -13.54 0.15
N GLY A 138 0.95 -14.28 -0.64
CA GLY A 138 -0.22 -13.73 -1.33
C GLY A 138 0.09 -12.97 -2.63
N GLN A 139 1.35 -12.94 -3.07
CA GLN A 139 1.77 -12.31 -4.32
C GLN A 139 2.26 -13.36 -5.33
N ALA A 140 2.03 -13.10 -6.62
CA ALA A 140 2.59 -13.94 -7.67
C ALA A 140 4.13 -13.95 -7.62
N LEU A 141 4.72 -15.08 -7.96
CA LEU A 141 6.18 -15.17 -8.13
C LEU A 141 6.60 -14.29 -9.31
N ALA A 142 7.62 -13.45 -9.12
CA ALA A 142 8.04 -12.45 -10.12
C ALA A 142 8.39 -13.06 -11.49
N SER A 143 8.93 -14.28 -11.49
CA SER A 143 9.24 -15.00 -12.73
C SER A 143 8.01 -15.46 -13.53
N LEU A 144 6.80 -15.39 -12.96
CA LEU A 144 5.56 -15.74 -13.66
C LEU A 144 5.23 -14.70 -14.73
N ASP A 145 5.54 -13.42 -14.47
CA ASP A 145 5.23 -12.31 -15.38
C ASP A 145 5.93 -12.51 -16.75
N ASP A 146 7.22 -12.81 -16.71
CA ASP A 146 8.04 -13.01 -17.92
C ASP A 146 7.57 -14.23 -18.74
N LEU A 147 6.95 -15.21 -18.08
CA LEU A 147 6.50 -16.43 -18.73
C LEU A 147 5.14 -16.33 -19.39
N VAL A 148 4.25 -15.49 -18.89
CA VAL A 148 2.83 -15.52 -19.30
C VAL A 148 2.36 -14.28 -20.05
N GLN A 149 3.08 -13.16 -19.95
CA GLN A 149 2.68 -11.91 -20.62
C GLN A 149 2.55 -12.08 -22.14
N GLY A 150 1.37 -11.76 -22.68
CA GLY A 150 1.07 -11.85 -24.12
C GLY A 150 0.94 -13.26 -24.67
N ARG A 151 0.86 -14.30 -23.83
CA ARG A 151 0.74 -15.70 -24.24
C ARG A 151 -0.60 -16.31 -23.86
N ASP A 152 -0.96 -17.39 -24.53
CA ASP A 152 -2.09 -18.22 -24.14
C ASP A 152 -1.69 -19.13 -22.98
N VAL A 153 -2.50 -19.17 -21.92
CA VAL A 153 -2.21 -19.95 -20.71
C VAL A 153 -3.29 -21.01 -20.48
N VAL A 154 -2.83 -22.25 -20.28
CA VAL A 154 -3.70 -23.39 -19.93
C VAL A 154 -3.30 -23.87 -18.55
N VAL A 155 -4.20 -23.76 -17.58
CA VAL A 155 -3.99 -24.24 -16.20
C VAL A 155 -4.56 -25.63 -16.04
N ILE A 156 -3.78 -26.56 -15.49
CA ILE A 156 -4.16 -27.95 -15.25
C ILE A 156 -3.94 -28.25 -13.76
N PHE A 157 -5.02 -28.26 -13.01
CA PHE A 157 -5.08 -28.69 -11.60
C PHE A 157 -5.61 -30.13 -11.52
N ASP A 158 -5.49 -30.71 -10.35
CA ASP A 158 -6.08 -32.02 -10.07
C ASP A 158 -7.60 -32.03 -10.35
N ALA A 159 -8.14 -33.21 -10.66
CA ALA A 159 -9.55 -33.39 -11.03
C ALA A 159 -10.55 -32.93 -9.95
N ASP A 160 -10.08 -32.67 -8.73
CA ASP A 160 -10.91 -32.24 -7.60
C ASP A 160 -11.24 -30.73 -7.58
N ILE A 161 -10.73 -29.93 -8.52
CA ILE A 161 -11.01 -28.48 -8.61
C ILE A 161 -12.52 -28.16 -8.55
N SER A 162 -13.37 -29.04 -9.08
CA SER A 162 -14.82 -28.88 -9.04
C SER A 162 -15.49 -29.42 -7.77
N GLY A 163 -14.73 -30.03 -6.87
CA GLY A 163 -15.17 -30.64 -5.62
C GLY A 163 -14.53 -30.06 -4.37
N ASN A 164 -13.36 -29.46 -4.50
CA ASN A 164 -12.57 -28.90 -3.41
C ASN A 164 -12.58 -27.35 -3.45
N PRO A 165 -13.21 -26.68 -2.46
CA PRO A 165 -13.28 -25.22 -2.43
C PRO A 165 -11.90 -24.53 -2.39
N ASP A 166 -10.89 -25.15 -1.75
CA ASP A 166 -9.56 -24.54 -1.62
C ASP A 166 -8.83 -24.54 -2.97
N VAL A 167 -8.90 -25.64 -3.73
CA VAL A 167 -8.33 -25.75 -5.08
C VAL A 167 -9.08 -24.83 -6.05
N TYR A 168 -10.42 -24.75 -5.94
CA TYR A 168 -11.21 -23.83 -6.75
C TYR A 168 -10.84 -22.36 -6.48
N ASN A 169 -10.68 -21.97 -5.20
CA ASN A 169 -10.27 -20.61 -4.84
C ASN A 169 -8.86 -20.28 -5.32
N ALA A 170 -7.92 -21.23 -5.23
CA ALA A 170 -6.58 -21.08 -5.78
C ALA A 170 -6.61 -20.85 -7.30
N GLY A 171 -7.46 -21.62 -8.02
CA GLY A 171 -7.68 -21.43 -9.46
C GLY A 171 -8.32 -20.07 -9.78
N ALA A 172 -9.26 -19.61 -8.97
CA ALA A 172 -9.86 -18.29 -9.14
C ALA A 172 -8.83 -17.15 -9.01
N SER A 173 -8.01 -17.21 -7.95
CA SER A 173 -6.93 -16.23 -7.72
C SER A 173 -5.86 -16.30 -8.80
N LEU A 174 -5.46 -17.49 -9.23
CA LEU A 174 -4.51 -17.63 -10.33
C LEU A 174 -5.05 -17.05 -11.64
N ASN A 175 -6.31 -17.33 -11.98
CA ASN A 175 -6.94 -16.77 -13.17
C ASN A 175 -6.97 -15.23 -13.16
N GLU A 176 -7.29 -14.64 -12.02
CA GLU A 176 -7.27 -13.18 -11.83
C GLU A 176 -5.85 -12.63 -12.00
N THR A 177 -4.88 -13.26 -11.36
CA THR A 177 -3.48 -12.86 -11.42
C THR A 177 -2.92 -12.94 -12.84
N LEU A 178 -3.13 -14.04 -13.56
CA LEU A 178 -2.68 -14.20 -14.94
C LEU A 178 -3.30 -13.16 -15.88
N SER A 179 -4.55 -12.80 -15.64
CA SER A 179 -5.23 -11.74 -16.41
C SER A 179 -4.64 -10.36 -16.12
N ILE A 180 -4.24 -10.09 -14.88
CA ILE A 180 -3.57 -8.84 -14.46
C ILE A 180 -2.17 -8.73 -15.07
N ILE A 181 -1.41 -9.81 -15.09
CA ILE A 181 -0.06 -9.88 -15.68
C ILE A 181 -0.13 -9.64 -17.21
N GLY A 182 -1.28 -9.88 -17.84
CA GLY A 182 -1.48 -9.64 -19.27
C GLY A 182 -1.33 -10.91 -20.12
N ALA A 183 -1.71 -12.09 -19.60
CA ALA A 183 -1.92 -13.28 -20.41
C ALA A 183 -2.97 -13.01 -21.50
N ASN A 184 -2.74 -13.48 -22.72
CA ASN A 184 -3.63 -13.25 -23.86
C ASN A 184 -4.99 -13.94 -23.64
N GLN A 185 -4.94 -15.23 -23.29
CA GLN A 185 -6.12 -16.02 -22.91
C GLN A 185 -5.75 -16.96 -21.76
N VAL A 186 -6.63 -17.09 -20.75
CA VAL A 186 -6.47 -18.04 -19.65
C VAL A 186 -7.60 -19.06 -19.69
N THR A 187 -7.24 -20.34 -19.75
CA THR A 187 -8.17 -21.46 -19.74
C THR A 187 -7.77 -22.49 -18.69
N PHE A 188 -8.74 -23.22 -18.17
CA PHE A 188 -8.54 -24.34 -17.25
C PHE A 188 -8.94 -25.64 -17.92
N ALA A 189 -8.00 -26.55 -18.05
CA ALA A 189 -8.23 -27.83 -18.70
C ALA A 189 -8.61 -28.90 -17.67
N PRO A 190 -9.84 -29.44 -17.71
CA PRO A 190 -10.28 -30.41 -16.72
C PRO A 190 -9.65 -31.79 -16.96
N ILE A 191 -9.08 -32.38 -15.93
CA ILE A 191 -8.68 -33.78 -15.94
C ILE A 191 -9.93 -34.65 -15.72
N PRO A 192 -10.23 -35.63 -16.58
CA PRO A 192 -11.35 -36.54 -16.39
C PRO A 192 -11.12 -37.45 -15.18
N GLY A 193 -12.02 -37.43 -14.22
CA GLY A 193 -11.97 -38.26 -13.01
C GLY A 193 -12.79 -37.69 -11.86
N SER A 194 -12.80 -38.40 -10.75
CA SER A 194 -13.35 -37.93 -9.45
C SER A 194 -12.25 -37.99 -8.40
N LYS A 195 -12.26 -37.07 -7.44
CA LYS A 195 -11.24 -36.91 -6.39
C LYS A 195 -9.88 -36.44 -6.95
N SER A 196 -8.81 -36.52 -6.19
CA SER A 196 -7.46 -36.07 -6.50
C SER A 196 -6.75 -36.96 -7.54
N VAL A 197 -7.30 -37.02 -8.75
CA VAL A 197 -6.65 -37.67 -9.89
C VAL A 197 -5.81 -36.60 -10.57
N GLY A 198 -4.50 -36.78 -10.60
CA GLY A 198 -3.54 -35.90 -11.26
C GLY A 198 -3.35 -36.22 -12.73
N LEU A 199 -2.65 -35.34 -13.43
CA LEU A 199 -2.29 -35.54 -14.84
C LEU A 199 -1.43 -36.79 -15.04
N ASP A 200 -0.52 -37.11 -14.11
CA ASP A 200 0.31 -38.29 -14.12
C ASP A 200 -0.51 -39.58 -14.02
N ASP A 201 -1.52 -39.64 -13.16
CA ASP A 201 -2.44 -40.77 -13.03
C ASP A 201 -3.29 -40.95 -14.28
N PHE A 202 -3.73 -39.84 -14.88
CA PHE A 202 -4.51 -39.86 -16.11
C PHE A 202 -3.70 -40.43 -17.29
N LEU A 203 -2.46 -39.94 -17.46
CA LEU A 203 -1.58 -40.37 -18.55
C LEU A 203 -1.06 -41.81 -18.32
N SER A 204 -0.75 -42.22 -17.10
CA SER A 204 -0.30 -43.58 -16.78
C SER A 204 -1.32 -44.64 -17.14
N ARG A 205 -2.61 -44.35 -17.10
CA ARG A 205 -3.68 -45.27 -17.52
C ARG A 205 -3.81 -45.41 -19.04
N ARG A 206 -3.05 -44.66 -19.83
CA ARG A 206 -3.03 -44.73 -21.28
C ARG A 206 -1.84 -45.54 -21.78
N PRO A 207 -1.99 -46.27 -22.89
CA PRO A 207 -0.85 -46.84 -23.57
C PRO A 207 0.19 -45.78 -23.91
N ILE A 208 1.47 -46.07 -23.82
CA ILE A 208 2.56 -45.11 -24.03
C ILE A 208 2.40 -44.39 -25.39
N ALA A 209 2.09 -45.11 -26.45
CA ALA A 209 1.88 -44.54 -27.77
C ALA A 209 0.77 -43.48 -27.88
N ASN A 210 -0.16 -43.46 -26.93
CA ASN A 210 -1.33 -42.53 -26.90
C ASN A 210 -1.19 -41.39 -25.91
N ARG A 211 -0.10 -41.34 -25.13
CA ARG A 211 0.03 -40.33 -24.02
C ARG A 211 0.16 -38.92 -24.55
N ALA A 212 0.97 -38.71 -25.60
CA ALA A 212 1.13 -37.40 -26.25
C ALA A 212 -0.20 -36.87 -26.80
N SER A 213 -0.95 -37.72 -27.55
CA SER A 213 -2.26 -37.33 -28.07
C SER A 213 -3.29 -37.08 -26.96
N ALA A 214 -3.25 -37.86 -25.87
CA ALA A 214 -4.12 -37.68 -24.72
C ALA A 214 -3.81 -36.35 -23.95
N PHE A 215 -2.55 -35.96 -23.86
CA PHE A 215 -2.17 -34.70 -23.28
C PHE A 215 -2.59 -33.51 -24.17
N ALA A 216 -2.36 -33.58 -25.47
CA ALA A 216 -2.82 -32.58 -26.43
C ALA A 216 -4.36 -32.43 -26.39
N GLU A 217 -5.09 -33.53 -26.21
CA GLU A 217 -6.55 -33.52 -26.05
C GLU A 217 -6.97 -32.77 -24.75
N ILE A 218 -6.29 -32.99 -23.61
CA ILE A 218 -6.53 -32.24 -22.37
C ILE A 218 -6.33 -30.74 -22.62
N LEU A 219 -5.20 -30.33 -23.18
CA LEU A 219 -4.89 -28.93 -23.49
C LEU A 219 -6.00 -28.28 -24.36
N SER A 220 -6.49 -28.99 -25.38
CA SER A 220 -7.55 -28.49 -26.28
C SER A 220 -8.92 -28.35 -25.63
N LYS A 221 -9.15 -28.98 -24.48
CA LYS A 221 -10.41 -28.92 -23.72
C LYS A 221 -10.44 -27.80 -22.67
N GLY A 222 -9.44 -26.94 -22.67
CA GLY A 222 -9.41 -25.78 -21.79
C GLY A 222 -10.66 -24.91 -21.92
N VAL A 223 -11.26 -24.56 -20.79
CA VAL A 223 -12.42 -23.66 -20.71
C VAL A 223 -12.08 -22.43 -19.89
N PRO A 224 -12.66 -21.27 -20.18
CA PRO A 224 -12.52 -20.10 -19.30
C PRO A 224 -12.92 -20.46 -17.86
N PHE A 225 -12.23 -19.89 -16.85
CA PHE A 225 -12.47 -20.21 -15.43
C PHE A 225 -13.94 -20.06 -15.03
N ALA A 226 -14.66 -19.08 -15.60
CA ALA A 226 -16.08 -18.88 -15.36
C ALA A 226 -16.96 -20.12 -15.69
N LYS A 227 -16.47 -21.05 -16.52
CA LYS A 227 -17.15 -22.31 -16.88
C LYS A 227 -16.70 -23.50 -16.00
N VAL A 228 -15.66 -23.32 -15.17
CA VAL A 228 -15.26 -24.35 -14.20
C VAL A 228 -16.36 -24.50 -13.17
N LYS A 229 -16.82 -25.74 -12.97
CA LYS A 229 -17.90 -26.01 -12.04
C LYS A 229 -17.47 -25.62 -10.61
N ARG A 230 -18.24 -24.74 -9.98
CA ARG A 230 -18.00 -24.34 -8.59
C ARG A 230 -18.30 -25.52 -7.65
N PRO A 231 -17.38 -25.86 -6.75
CA PRO A 231 -17.65 -26.88 -5.74
C PRO A 231 -18.85 -26.48 -4.87
N PRO A 232 -19.65 -27.44 -4.43
CA PRO A 232 -20.73 -27.15 -3.49
C PRO A 232 -20.11 -26.50 -2.25
N LYS A 233 -20.76 -25.43 -1.74
CA LYS A 233 -20.36 -24.86 -0.43
C LYS A 233 -20.34 -26.03 0.55
N ARG A 234 -19.18 -26.30 1.14
CA ARG A 234 -19.08 -27.24 2.25
C ARG A 234 -20.02 -26.72 3.32
N LYS A 235 -21.20 -27.33 3.47
CA LYS A 235 -21.95 -27.26 4.71
C LYS A 235 -21.10 -28.06 5.70
N VAL A 236 -20.20 -27.37 6.41
CA VAL A 236 -19.67 -27.92 7.64
C VAL A 236 -20.83 -27.75 8.62
N THR A 237 -21.76 -28.71 8.63
CA THR A 237 -22.63 -28.94 9.76
C THR A 237 -21.72 -29.44 10.86
N VAL A 238 -21.45 -28.55 11.81
CA VAL A 238 -20.97 -29.00 13.12
C VAL A 238 -22.19 -29.59 13.77
N ASP A 239 -22.45 -30.87 13.50
CA ASP A 239 -23.43 -31.64 14.28
C ASP A 239 -22.87 -31.68 15.70
N ALA A 240 -23.41 -30.83 16.57
CA ALA A 240 -23.30 -31.07 17.99
C ALA A 240 -23.83 -32.48 18.21
N LYS A 241 -23.09 -33.33 18.94
CA LYS A 241 -23.62 -34.59 19.37
C LYS A 241 -24.99 -34.31 19.99
N ASP A 242 -26.00 -35.12 19.65
CA ASP A 242 -27.36 -34.96 20.19
C ASP A 242 -27.31 -34.65 21.68
N GLY A 243 -27.92 -33.54 22.11
CA GLY A 243 -27.97 -33.12 23.50
C GLY A 243 -26.85 -32.18 24.00
N THR A 244 -25.85 -31.87 23.18
CA THR A 244 -24.78 -30.90 23.55
C THR A 244 -24.92 -29.57 22.83
N PHE A 245 -24.48 -28.47 23.43
CA PHE A 245 -24.39 -27.16 22.80
C PHE A 245 -23.13 -26.40 23.26
N ASN A 246 -22.70 -25.41 22.48
CA ASN A 246 -21.52 -24.60 22.78
C ASN A 246 -21.94 -23.33 23.55
N TYR A 247 -21.28 -23.07 24.66
CA TYR A 247 -21.63 -22.05 25.63
C TYR A 247 -20.44 -21.18 26.04
N VAL A 248 -20.69 -19.89 26.26
CA VAL A 248 -19.71 -18.96 26.85
C VAL A 248 -19.98 -18.86 28.33
N SER A 249 -19.07 -19.40 29.17
CA SER A 249 -19.19 -19.37 30.62
C SER A 249 -18.39 -18.21 31.21
N THR A 250 -19.07 -17.23 31.80
CA THR A 250 -18.41 -16.15 32.57
C THR A 250 -17.82 -16.66 33.87
N GLU A 251 -18.55 -17.53 34.58
CA GLU A 251 -18.14 -18.08 35.86
C GLU A 251 -16.81 -18.83 35.78
N LEU A 252 -16.62 -19.61 34.71
CA LEU A 252 -15.41 -20.39 34.48
C LEU A 252 -14.35 -19.65 33.66
N GLY A 253 -14.71 -18.53 33.02
CA GLY A 253 -13.83 -17.80 32.12
C GLY A 253 -13.42 -18.61 30.89
N GLU A 254 -14.35 -19.37 30.29
CA GLU A 254 -14.07 -20.26 29.15
C GLU A 254 -15.25 -20.38 28.17
N ILE A 255 -14.94 -20.81 26.95
CA ILE A 255 -15.94 -21.33 26.02
C ILE A 255 -15.86 -22.85 26.05
N CYS A 256 -17.00 -23.50 26.34
CA CYS A 256 -17.07 -24.96 26.54
C CYS A 256 -18.27 -25.57 25.80
N THR A 257 -18.21 -26.85 25.60
CA THR A 257 -19.36 -27.65 25.21
C THR A 257 -20.00 -28.20 26.49
N VAL A 258 -21.29 -28.00 26.60
CA VAL A 258 -22.08 -28.39 27.78
C VAL A 258 -23.29 -29.25 27.35
N GLU A 259 -23.81 -30.01 28.30
CA GLU A 259 -25.06 -30.74 28.20
C GLU A 259 -25.93 -30.46 29.44
N PHE A 260 -27.29 -30.62 29.31
CA PHE A 260 -28.21 -30.45 30.43
C PHE A 260 -28.21 -31.69 31.28
N GLU A 261 -28.17 -31.52 32.61
CA GLU A 261 -28.49 -32.51 33.59
C GLU A 261 -30.00 -32.43 33.90
N LYS A 262 -30.73 -33.49 33.62
CA LYS A 262 -32.12 -33.68 34.09
C LYS A 262 -32.11 -34.58 35.29
N ILE A 263 -32.69 -34.11 36.41
CA ILE A 263 -32.92 -34.93 37.57
C ILE A 263 -34.28 -35.58 37.36
N GLU A 264 -34.31 -36.90 37.21
CA GLU A 264 -35.54 -37.68 37.10
C GLU A 264 -36.23 -37.76 38.46
N ASP A 265 -37.52 -38.08 38.47
CA ASP A 265 -38.35 -38.14 39.71
C ASP A 265 -37.82 -39.12 40.79
N ASP A 266 -36.98 -40.08 40.37
CA ASP A 266 -36.33 -41.04 41.26
C ASP A 266 -34.96 -40.57 41.83
N GLY A 267 -34.54 -39.32 41.49
CA GLY A 267 -33.29 -38.78 41.90
C GLY A 267 -32.10 -39.20 41.04
N SER A 268 -32.31 -40.01 39.98
CA SER A 268 -31.28 -40.32 39.00
C SER A 268 -31.04 -39.12 38.05
N VAL A 269 -29.81 -39.01 37.51
CA VAL A 269 -29.43 -37.95 36.56
C VAL A 269 -29.48 -38.54 35.15
N SER A 270 -30.42 -38.06 34.31
CA SER A 270 -30.46 -38.39 32.89
C SER A 270 -30.03 -37.17 32.06
N LEU A 271 -29.70 -37.40 30.79
CA LEU A 271 -29.30 -36.36 29.84
C LEU A 271 -30.47 -36.01 28.93
N GLU A 272 -30.85 -34.73 28.89
CA GLU A 272 -31.97 -34.28 28.05
C GLU A 272 -31.48 -34.04 26.62
N GLN A 273 -31.91 -34.86 25.67
CA GLN A 273 -31.34 -34.97 24.30
C GLN A 273 -31.92 -34.01 23.26
N SER A 274 -32.82 -33.08 23.58
CA SER A 274 -33.64 -32.45 22.51
C SER A 274 -33.77 -30.93 22.51
N LEU A 275 -33.20 -30.19 23.44
CA LEU A 275 -33.46 -28.74 23.52
C LEU A 275 -32.17 -27.88 23.32
N ARG A 276 -32.13 -27.09 22.25
CA ARG A 276 -31.24 -25.92 22.20
C ARG A 276 -31.82 -24.88 23.15
N PRO A 277 -31.04 -24.32 24.07
CA PRO A 277 -31.57 -23.32 24.98
C PRO A 277 -32.01 -22.07 24.19
N VAL A 278 -33.26 -21.67 24.43
CA VAL A 278 -33.75 -20.34 24.05
C VAL A 278 -33.36 -19.41 25.18
N ALA A 279 -32.97 -18.18 24.82
CA ALA A 279 -32.57 -17.15 25.76
C ALA A 279 -33.56 -17.05 26.93
N GLY A 280 -33.08 -17.20 28.17
CA GLY A 280 -33.91 -17.16 29.40
C GLY A 280 -34.22 -18.50 30.07
N GLU A 281 -33.93 -19.64 29.44
CA GLU A 281 -34.28 -20.99 30.01
C GLU A 281 -33.13 -21.62 30.83
N LEU A 282 -32.02 -20.93 31.01
CA LEU A 282 -30.87 -21.45 31.82
C LEU A 282 -31.09 -21.34 33.32
N ASP A 283 -32.07 -20.55 33.77
CA ASP A 283 -32.36 -20.36 35.18
C ASP A 283 -32.83 -21.68 35.85
N GLY A 284 -31.98 -22.24 36.70
CA GLY A 284 -32.26 -23.41 37.55
C GLY A 284 -31.87 -24.76 36.96
N ARG A 285 -31.29 -24.86 35.76
CA ARG A 285 -30.82 -26.13 35.17
C ARG A 285 -29.31 -26.28 35.40
N LYS A 286 -28.89 -27.46 35.85
CA LYS A 286 -27.46 -27.79 35.96
C LYS A 286 -26.89 -28.14 34.61
N LEU A 287 -25.80 -27.50 34.30
CA LEU A 287 -25.01 -27.75 33.08
C LEU A 287 -23.80 -28.61 33.43
N ARG A 288 -23.60 -29.69 32.68
CA ARG A 288 -22.39 -30.51 32.77
C ARG A 288 -21.44 -30.14 31.64
N ARG A 289 -20.21 -29.73 31.97
CA ARG A 289 -19.16 -29.51 30.99
C ARG A 289 -18.69 -30.83 30.39
N VAL A 290 -18.70 -30.88 29.04
CA VAL A 290 -18.24 -32.03 28.27
C VAL A 290 -16.80 -31.81 27.77
N ASP A 291 -16.52 -30.60 27.26
CA ASP A 291 -15.23 -30.27 26.65
C ASP A 291 -14.97 -28.77 26.75
N THR A 292 -13.73 -28.35 26.95
CA THR A 292 -13.30 -26.94 26.88
C THR A 292 -12.76 -26.64 25.51
N LEU A 293 -13.37 -25.67 24.84
CA LEU A 293 -12.99 -25.22 23.50
C LEU A 293 -11.95 -24.10 23.53
N LEU A 294 -12.07 -23.20 24.52
CA LEU A 294 -11.20 -22.03 24.68
C LEU A 294 -11.13 -21.67 26.16
N HIS A 295 -9.93 -21.52 26.70
CA HIS A 295 -9.70 -21.04 28.08
C HIS A 295 -9.82 -19.51 28.20
N ALA A 296 -10.84 -18.96 27.59
CA ALA A 296 -11.25 -17.57 27.70
C ALA A 296 -12.75 -17.47 27.41
N ALA A 297 -13.46 -16.62 28.13
CA ALA A 297 -14.82 -16.21 27.77
C ALA A 297 -14.69 -15.09 26.74
N VAL A 298 -15.50 -15.14 25.68
CA VAL A 298 -15.48 -14.15 24.60
C VAL A 298 -16.88 -13.64 24.34
N PHE A 299 -17.05 -12.35 24.44
CA PHE A 299 -18.33 -11.67 24.26
C PHE A 299 -18.25 -10.68 23.12
N VAL A 300 -19.37 -10.43 22.47
CA VAL A 300 -19.49 -9.30 21.57
C VAL A 300 -19.83 -8.05 22.40
N GLU A 301 -18.88 -7.15 22.49
CA GLU A 301 -19.08 -5.84 23.13
C GLU A 301 -19.87 -4.90 22.20
N THR A 302 -19.50 -4.89 20.91
CA THR A 302 -20.10 -4.01 19.90
C THR A 302 -20.26 -4.75 18.57
N VAL A 303 -21.41 -4.63 17.95
CA VAL A 303 -21.64 -5.03 16.56
C VAL A 303 -21.31 -3.85 15.67
N VAL A 304 -20.40 -4.07 14.74
CA VAL A 304 -19.92 -3.07 13.78
C VAL A 304 -20.56 -3.36 12.43
N ALA A 305 -21.51 -2.55 12.01
CA ALA A 305 -22.08 -2.61 10.68
C ALA A 305 -21.18 -1.83 9.72
N SER A 306 -20.76 -2.45 8.63
CA SER A 306 -20.04 -1.74 7.57
C SER A 306 -21.05 -1.02 6.67
N ASP A 307 -20.94 0.31 6.63
CA ASP A 307 -21.67 1.16 5.69
C ASP A 307 -20.74 1.57 4.56
N ASP A 308 -20.92 0.96 3.40
CA ASP A 308 -20.21 1.33 2.18
C ASP A 308 -21.19 2.06 1.25
N ASP A 309 -21.32 3.38 1.40
CA ASP A 309 -22.15 4.28 0.56
C ASP A 309 -21.90 4.15 -0.95
N LEU A 310 -20.81 3.46 -1.34
CA LEU A 310 -20.36 3.36 -2.72
C LEU A 310 -20.81 2.04 -3.39
N THR A 311 -21.34 1.10 -2.63
CA THR A 311 -21.87 -0.18 -3.12
C THR A 311 -23.38 -0.25 -2.97
N VAL A 312 -24.10 0.31 -3.94
CA VAL A 312 -25.57 0.14 -4.01
C VAL A 312 -25.86 -1.36 -4.16
N GLY A 313 -26.45 -1.95 -3.11
CA GLY A 313 -26.86 -3.35 -3.10
C GLY A 313 -25.84 -4.35 -2.53
N ALA A 314 -24.76 -3.91 -1.88
CA ALA A 314 -23.97 -4.81 -1.05
C ALA A 314 -24.77 -5.20 0.20
N GLU A 315 -24.80 -6.49 0.52
CA GLU A 315 -25.27 -6.95 1.83
C GLU A 315 -24.37 -6.33 2.90
N ALA A 316 -24.94 -5.76 3.95
CA ALA A 316 -24.19 -5.21 5.06
C ALA A 316 -23.25 -6.29 5.61
N THR A 317 -21.95 -5.98 5.62
CA THR A 317 -20.96 -6.86 6.25
C THR A 317 -20.84 -6.46 7.71
N TYR A 318 -20.96 -7.44 8.60
CA TYR A 318 -20.84 -7.22 10.03
C TYR A 318 -19.46 -7.62 10.52
N ALA A 319 -18.93 -6.84 11.44
CA ALA A 319 -17.77 -7.17 12.26
C ALA A 319 -18.13 -6.99 13.73
N TYR A 320 -17.27 -7.49 14.61
CA TYR A 320 -17.49 -7.48 16.05
C TYR A 320 -16.28 -6.93 16.76
N ASP A 321 -16.50 -6.07 17.75
CA ASP A 321 -15.52 -5.83 18.79
C ASP A 321 -15.76 -6.89 19.86
N LEU A 322 -14.73 -7.68 20.13
CA LEU A 322 -14.80 -8.80 21.07
C LEU A 322 -14.12 -8.42 22.38
N ASP A 323 -14.81 -8.60 23.51
CA ASP A 323 -14.21 -8.64 24.84
C ASP A 323 -13.77 -10.07 25.16
N VAL A 324 -12.46 -10.28 25.27
CA VAL A 324 -11.84 -11.55 25.61
C VAL A 324 -11.44 -11.52 27.07
N GLN A 325 -12.12 -12.31 27.90
CA GLN A 325 -11.91 -12.38 29.32
C GLN A 325 -11.14 -13.65 29.68
N ILE A 326 -9.99 -13.51 30.33
CA ILE A 326 -9.14 -14.61 30.77
C ILE A 326 -9.16 -14.65 32.30
N GLY A 327 -9.47 -15.84 32.88
CA GLY A 327 -9.77 -16.00 34.29
C GLY A 327 -11.29 -15.88 34.50
N GLY A 328 -11.81 -16.60 35.49
CA GLY A 328 -13.23 -16.52 35.86
C GLY A 328 -13.60 -15.17 36.51
N GLU A 329 -14.88 -15.03 36.89
CA GLU A 329 -15.35 -13.84 37.64
C GLU A 329 -14.51 -13.63 38.91
N GLY A 330 -13.88 -12.45 39.03
CA GLY A 330 -13.06 -12.05 40.19
C GLY A 330 -12.06 -10.96 39.86
N ASP A 331 -11.31 -10.51 40.89
CA ASP A 331 -10.30 -9.44 40.75
C ASP A 331 -9.12 -9.81 39.84
N ASP A 332 -8.93 -11.09 39.50
CA ASP A 332 -7.86 -11.57 38.63
C ASP A 332 -8.30 -11.69 37.13
N CYS A 333 -9.55 -11.32 36.80
CA CYS A 333 -10.05 -11.38 35.44
C CYS A 333 -9.36 -10.32 34.58
N ARG A 334 -8.74 -10.74 33.48
CA ARG A 334 -8.08 -9.86 32.50
C ARG A 334 -8.95 -9.71 31.27
N HIS A 335 -9.19 -8.47 30.87
CA HIS A 335 -9.99 -8.11 29.73
C HIS A 335 -9.12 -7.62 28.57
N TYR A 336 -9.39 -8.07 27.36
CA TYR A 336 -8.72 -7.66 26.12
C TYR A 336 -9.74 -7.39 25.04
N ILE A 337 -9.78 -6.16 24.56
CA ILE A 337 -10.65 -5.81 23.44
C ILE A 337 -9.96 -6.14 22.12
N VAL A 338 -10.62 -6.96 21.30
CA VAL A 338 -10.19 -7.29 19.93
C VAL A 338 -11.11 -6.56 18.95
N PRO A 339 -10.68 -5.44 18.39
CA PRO A 339 -11.56 -4.62 17.57
C PRO A 339 -11.75 -5.19 16.16
N ASN A 340 -12.93 -4.94 15.61
CA ASN A 340 -13.26 -5.06 14.20
C ASN A 340 -12.97 -6.46 13.59
N VAL A 341 -13.43 -7.51 14.25
CA VAL A 341 -13.34 -8.92 13.78
C VAL A 341 -14.48 -9.19 12.79
N PRO A 342 -14.20 -9.39 11.49
CA PRO A 342 -15.25 -9.70 10.52
C PRO A 342 -16.02 -10.97 10.89
N ASP A 343 -17.33 -11.03 10.66
CA ASP A 343 -18.14 -12.23 10.92
C ASP A 343 -17.57 -13.47 10.22
N SER A 344 -17.04 -13.30 9.01
CA SER A 344 -16.38 -14.37 8.25
C SER A 344 -15.11 -14.91 8.90
N GLU A 345 -14.46 -14.13 9.77
CA GLU A 345 -13.22 -14.47 10.47
C GLU A 345 -13.46 -14.95 11.92
N LEU A 346 -14.69 -14.88 12.43
CA LEU A 346 -14.98 -15.20 13.82
C LEU A 346 -14.55 -16.64 14.19
N SER A 347 -14.60 -17.57 13.25
CA SER A 347 -14.11 -18.94 13.42
C SER A 347 -12.57 -19.09 13.38
N ASN A 348 -11.83 -18.05 12.94
CA ASN A 348 -10.37 -18.05 12.87
C ASN A 348 -9.77 -17.39 14.13
N VAL A 349 -9.90 -18.07 15.25
CA VAL A 349 -9.51 -17.56 16.57
C VAL A 349 -8.06 -17.06 16.62
N ARG A 350 -7.13 -17.77 15.98
CA ARG A 350 -5.72 -17.36 15.95
C ARG A 350 -5.53 -16.02 15.26
N LYS A 351 -6.28 -15.76 14.17
CA LYS A 351 -6.14 -14.53 13.39
C LYS A 351 -6.63 -13.31 14.17
N TRP A 352 -7.79 -13.39 14.80
CA TRP A 352 -8.29 -12.23 15.53
C TRP A 352 -7.62 -12.04 16.88
N LEU A 353 -7.15 -13.09 17.58
CA LEU A 353 -6.32 -12.94 18.78
C LEU A 353 -4.98 -12.25 18.49
N ALA A 354 -4.38 -12.49 17.34
CA ALA A 354 -3.15 -11.79 16.94
C ALA A 354 -3.36 -10.26 16.86
N ARG A 355 -4.57 -9.80 16.59
CA ARG A 355 -4.92 -8.36 16.56
C ARG A 355 -5.00 -7.72 17.95
N ALA A 356 -5.16 -8.51 19.01
CA ALA A 356 -5.21 -7.99 20.40
C ALA A 356 -3.89 -7.33 20.85
N GLY A 357 -2.80 -7.48 20.06
CA GLY A 357 -1.51 -6.86 20.35
C GLY A 357 -0.80 -7.35 21.61
N VAL A 358 -1.34 -8.39 22.26
CA VAL A 358 -0.80 -8.93 23.50
C VAL A 358 0.09 -10.13 23.19
N ALA A 359 1.39 -9.91 23.30
CA ALA A 359 2.38 -10.99 23.17
C ALA A 359 2.12 -12.07 24.25
N GLY A 360 1.88 -13.30 23.81
CA GLY A 360 1.64 -14.43 24.72
C GLY A 360 0.20 -14.88 24.86
N LEU A 361 -0.80 -14.08 24.45
CA LEU A 361 -2.21 -14.46 24.55
C LEU A 361 -2.51 -15.78 23.83
N GLN A 362 -1.87 -16.03 22.71
CA GLN A 362 -2.01 -17.28 21.96
C GLN A 362 -1.49 -18.51 22.70
N THR A 363 -0.51 -18.36 23.58
CA THR A 363 0.04 -19.46 24.39
C THR A 363 -0.78 -19.77 25.63
N GLU A 364 -1.52 -18.80 26.15
CA GLU A 364 -2.42 -18.97 27.30
C GLU A 364 -3.73 -19.67 26.93
N LEU A 365 -4.14 -19.67 25.68
CA LEU A 365 -5.45 -20.15 25.21
C LEU A 365 -5.48 -21.63 24.81
N GLY A 366 -4.46 -22.39 25.10
CA GLY A 366 -4.45 -23.83 24.96
C GLY A 366 -3.31 -24.41 24.08
N PRO A 367 -2.73 -25.56 24.48
CA PRO A 367 -1.52 -26.10 23.88
C PRO A 367 -1.74 -26.74 22.50
N ASN A 368 -2.96 -27.10 22.10
CA ASN A 368 -3.22 -27.93 20.92
C ASN A 368 -3.71 -27.17 19.70
N GLY A 369 -3.76 -25.85 19.77
CA GLY A 369 -4.23 -25.02 18.67
C GLY A 369 -5.66 -25.34 18.25
N ILE A 370 -6.45 -24.31 18.10
CA ILE A 370 -7.86 -24.42 17.71
C ILE A 370 -7.90 -24.84 16.24
N GLY A 371 -8.35 -26.07 15.97
CA GLY A 371 -8.62 -26.55 14.61
C GLY A 371 -9.85 -25.89 14.01
N ILE A 372 -10.09 -26.08 12.70
CA ILE A 372 -11.24 -25.50 11.98
C ILE A 372 -12.57 -25.81 12.66
N VAL A 373 -12.78 -27.05 13.11
CA VAL A 373 -14.01 -27.46 13.78
C VAL A 373 -14.16 -26.77 15.13
N GLY A 374 -13.08 -26.66 15.92
CA GLY A 374 -13.10 -25.94 17.19
C GLY A 374 -13.41 -24.45 17.01
N GLY A 375 -12.82 -23.81 16.01
CA GLY A 375 -13.10 -22.41 15.69
C GLY A 375 -14.56 -22.17 15.30
N LEU A 376 -15.17 -23.07 14.53
CA LEU A 376 -16.60 -22.97 14.17
C LEU A 376 -17.51 -23.09 15.40
N ARG A 377 -17.17 -23.99 16.34
CA ARG A 377 -17.94 -24.17 17.60
C ARG A 377 -17.80 -22.95 18.50
N ILE A 378 -16.64 -22.34 18.57
CA ILE A 378 -16.39 -21.08 19.28
C ILE A 378 -17.23 -19.94 18.66
N ALA A 379 -17.20 -19.80 17.34
CA ALA A 379 -18.01 -18.78 16.66
C ALA A 379 -19.52 -18.99 16.88
N GLU A 380 -19.98 -20.25 16.94
CA GLU A 380 -21.37 -20.59 17.26
C GLU A 380 -21.72 -20.17 18.70
N ALA A 381 -20.85 -20.46 19.68
CA ALA A 381 -21.03 -20.04 21.07
C ALA A 381 -21.16 -18.52 21.22
N ILE A 382 -20.25 -17.77 20.59
CA ILE A 382 -20.26 -16.29 20.60
C ILE A 382 -21.55 -15.75 19.99
N ARG A 383 -21.98 -16.25 18.82
CA ARG A 383 -23.25 -15.85 18.20
C ARG A 383 -24.48 -16.23 19.02
N ALA A 384 -24.43 -17.33 19.76
CA ALA A 384 -25.50 -17.72 20.64
C ALA A 384 -25.61 -16.78 21.84
N ASP A 385 -24.46 -16.37 22.41
CA ASP A 385 -24.41 -15.44 23.54
C ASP A 385 -24.96 -14.07 23.18
N MET A 386 -24.69 -13.56 21.94
CA MET A 386 -25.27 -12.30 21.42
C MET A 386 -26.78 -12.22 21.49
N LYS A 387 -27.51 -13.36 21.49
CA LYS A 387 -28.97 -13.37 21.58
C LYS A 387 -29.47 -13.11 22.99
N THR A 388 -28.61 -13.21 23.97
CA THR A 388 -28.96 -13.15 25.39
C THR A 388 -28.39 -11.91 26.08
N ARG A 389 -27.30 -11.30 25.54
CA ARG A 389 -26.63 -10.15 26.13
C ARG A 389 -26.89 -8.89 25.33
N PRO A 390 -27.02 -7.75 26.01
CA PRO A 390 -26.99 -6.47 25.33
C PRO A 390 -25.59 -6.22 24.78
N PHE A 391 -25.51 -5.63 23.59
CA PHE A 391 -24.27 -5.20 22.94
C PHE A 391 -24.46 -3.79 22.37
N GLY A 392 -23.34 -3.06 22.22
CA GLY A 392 -23.31 -1.78 21.54
C GLY A 392 -23.50 -1.95 20.02
N GLN A 393 -23.89 -0.90 19.36
CA GLN A 393 -23.92 -0.83 17.89
C GLN A 393 -23.00 0.28 17.42
N ARG A 394 -22.20 0.00 16.40
CA ARG A 394 -21.31 0.97 15.79
C ARG A 394 -21.35 0.84 14.27
N ILE A 395 -21.29 1.96 13.60
CA ILE A 395 -21.18 2.01 12.14
C ILE A 395 -19.70 2.21 11.80
N SER A 396 -19.16 1.31 10.99
CA SER A 396 -17.79 1.39 10.47
C SER A 396 -17.80 1.75 9.00
N ARG A 397 -17.08 2.79 8.65
CA ARG A 397 -16.89 3.22 7.26
C ARG A 397 -15.52 2.79 6.75
N PRO A 398 -15.41 2.43 5.47
CA PRO A 398 -14.13 2.01 4.90
C PRO A 398 -13.17 3.18 4.62
N HIS A 399 -13.59 4.42 4.83
CA HIS A 399 -12.80 5.63 4.59
C HIS A 399 -13.13 6.74 5.60
N SER A 400 -12.19 7.66 5.80
CA SER A 400 -12.39 8.88 6.57
C SER A 400 -13.23 9.92 5.81
N GLY A 401 -13.52 11.06 6.44
CA GLY A 401 -14.03 12.26 5.78
C GLY A 401 -15.53 12.50 5.93
N TRP A 402 -16.06 13.42 5.11
CA TRP A 402 -17.41 13.93 5.20
C TRP A 402 -18.47 12.95 4.71
N TYR A 403 -19.60 12.90 5.43
CA TYR A 403 -20.84 12.29 4.99
C TYR A 403 -22.03 12.77 5.82
N GLU A 404 -23.23 12.44 5.37
CA GLU A 404 -24.48 12.73 6.07
C GLU A 404 -25.09 11.41 6.54
N TYR A 405 -25.46 11.36 7.81
CA TYR A 405 -26.12 10.22 8.42
C TYR A 405 -27.23 10.71 9.35
N GLU A 406 -28.47 10.19 9.16
CA GLU A 406 -29.64 10.59 9.94
C GLU A 406 -29.92 12.11 9.93
N GLY A 407 -29.51 12.82 8.88
CA GLY A 407 -29.69 14.27 8.75
C GLY A 407 -28.61 15.11 9.43
N GLU A 408 -27.59 14.47 10.04
CA GLU A 408 -26.42 15.17 10.58
C GLU A 408 -25.25 15.12 9.59
N ALA A 409 -24.57 16.24 9.42
CA ALA A 409 -23.28 16.29 8.72
C ALA A 409 -22.16 15.94 9.68
N MET A 410 -21.28 15.00 9.27
CA MET A 410 -20.18 14.57 10.11
C MET A 410 -18.93 14.25 9.32
N TRP A 411 -17.79 14.53 9.94
CA TRP A 411 -16.47 14.14 9.43
C TRP A 411 -15.90 13.01 10.32
N THR A 412 -15.56 11.88 9.71
CA THR A 412 -15.26 10.63 10.41
C THR A 412 -13.77 10.30 10.39
N ASP A 413 -13.23 9.95 11.55
CA ASP A 413 -11.91 9.35 11.75
C ASP A 413 -12.01 7.99 12.48
N THR A 414 -10.87 7.43 12.88
CA THR A 414 -10.83 6.10 13.54
C THR A 414 -11.37 6.13 14.97
N SER A 415 -11.44 7.28 15.61
CA SER A 415 -11.91 7.44 16.99
C SER A 415 -13.36 7.94 17.09
N GLY A 416 -13.95 8.37 15.97
CA GLY A 416 -15.34 8.84 15.95
C GLY A 416 -15.68 9.74 14.78
N SER A 417 -16.87 10.35 14.87
CA SER A 417 -17.39 11.30 13.88
C SER A 417 -17.63 12.67 14.52
N HIS A 418 -17.03 13.68 13.93
CA HIS A 418 -17.12 15.07 14.36
C HIS A 418 -18.38 15.70 13.79
N CYS A 419 -19.34 16.01 14.64
CA CYS A 419 -20.54 16.80 14.32
C CYS A 419 -20.35 18.26 14.77
N LYS A 420 -21.34 19.11 14.50
CA LYS A 420 -21.29 20.55 14.84
C LYS A 420 -21.08 20.84 16.31
N ASP A 421 -21.57 19.97 17.21
CA ASP A 421 -21.61 20.22 18.66
C ASP A 421 -21.03 19.08 19.51
N ARG A 422 -20.68 17.95 18.89
CA ARG A 422 -20.16 16.77 19.59
C ARG A 422 -19.28 15.89 18.69
N LYS A 423 -18.55 14.96 19.31
CA LYS A 423 -17.93 13.82 18.63
C LYS A 423 -18.73 12.55 18.96
N ARG A 424 -19.30 11.90 17.94
CA ARG A 424 -19.96 10.60 18.06
C ARG A 424 -18.90 9.49 18.03
N THR A 425 -19.04 8.50 18.90
CA THR A 425 -18.16 7.32 18.95
C THR A 425 -18.79 6.07 18.36
N ASP A 426 -20.07 6.12 18.06
CA ASP A 426 -20.84 5.05 17.44
C ASP A 426 -20.70 4.99 15.91
N VAL A 427 -20.04 5.98 15.30
CA VAL A 427 -19.71 6.02 13.88
C VAL A 427 -18.24 6.32 13.71
N VAL A 428 -17.47 5.39 13.11
CA VAL A 428 -16.01 5.45 12.99
C VAL A 428 -15.53 5.08 11.59
N ALA A 429 -14.33 5.49 11.23
CA ALA A 429 -13.63 4.97 10.06
C ALA A 429 -12.78 3.76 10.43
N SER A 430 -12.87 2.68 9.67
CA SER A 430 -11.98 1.51 9.79
C SER A 430 -10.86 1.67 8.77
N LEU A 431 -9.73 2.22 9.22
CA LEU A 431 -8.55 2.47 8.40
C LEU A 431 -7.44 1.51 8.80
N ASP A 432 -6.64 1.09 7.81
CA ASP A 432 -5.55 0.12 7.99
C ASP A 432 -4.16 0.78 8.02
N GLY A 433 -3.18 0.04 8.50
CA GLY A 433 -1.78 0.46 8.49
C GLY A 433 -1.54 1.75 9.28
N THR A 434 -0.76 2.66 8.74
CA THR A 434 -0.42 3.93 9.40
C THR A 434 -1.64 4.85 9.57
N LEU A 435 -2.63 4.76 8.69
CA LEU A 435 -3.86 5.56 8.75
C LEU A 435 -4.79 5.16 9.91
N ALA A 436 -4.60 4.00 10.51
CA ALA A 436 -5.31 3.59 11.72
C ALA A 436 -5.06 4.55 12.92
N SER A 437 -4.01 5.38 12.83
CA SER A 437 -3.69 6.40 13.84
C SER A 437 -4.38 7.75 13.59
N LEU A 438 -5.20 7.89 12.56
CA LEU A 438 -5.95 9.12 12.29
C LEU A 438 -6.97 9.35 13.41
N ASP A 439 -6.72 10.35 14.24
CA ASP A 439 -7.50 10.63 15.44
C ASP A 439 -7.48 12.14 15.75
N ILE A 440 -8.52 12.85 15.38
CA ILE A 440 -8.70 14.27 15.68
C ILE A 440 -9.51 14.41 16.98
N PRO A 441 -9.08 15.17 17.98
CA PRO A 441 -9.87 15.37 19.19
C PRO A 441 -11.18 16.10 18.90
N GLY A 442 -12.27 15.66 19.55
CA GLY A 442 -13.56 16.35 19.49
C GLY A 442 -13.47 17.76 20.08
N TYR A 443 -14.20 18.69 19.49
CA TYR A 443 -14.29 20.08 19.95
C TYR A 443 -15.66 20.39 20.55
N HIS A 444 -15.67 21.03 21.73
CA HIS A 444 -16.85 21.61 22.37
C HIS A 444 -16.57 23.08 22.68
N GLU A 445 -17.30 23.97 22.04
CA GLU A 445 -17.06 25.43 22.04
C GLU A 445 -16.96 26.04 23.45
N HIS A 446 -17.82 25.65 24.39
CA HIS A 446 -17.89 26.26 25.70
C HIS A 446 -16.70 25.99 26.61
N TYR A 447 -16.02 24.84 26.45
CA TYR A 447 -14.96 24.42 27.37
C TYR A 447 -13.56 24.58 26.80
N ARG A 448 -13.41 24.76 25.46
CA ARG A 448 -12.12 24.69 24.76
C ARG A 448 -11.71 25.97 24.02
N ARG A 449 -12.52 27.04 24.06
CA ARG A 449 -12.18 28.30 23.38
C ARG A 449 -10.84 28.91 23.80
N PRO A 450 -10.44 28.95 25.07
CA PRO A 450 -9.12 29.44 25.45
C PRO A 450 -7.99 28.57 24.94
N GLN A 451 -8.19 27.24 24.93
CA GLN A 451 -7.20 26.29 24.39
C GLN A 451 -7.08 26.43 22.87
N LEU A 452 -8.20 26.64 22.16
CA LEU A 452 -8.21 26.90 20.73
C LEU A 452 -7.46 28.19 20.38
N PHE A 453 -7.69 29.26 21.11
CA PHE A 453 -7.03 30.54 20.87
C PHE A 453 -5.53 30.43 21.16
N HIS A 454 -5.15 29.75 22.24
CA HIS A 454 -3.73 29.47 22.51
C HIS A 454 -3.08 28.63 21.40
N ALA A 455 -3.79 27.61 20.86
CA ALA A 455 -3.30 26.83 19.75
C ALA A 455 -3.13 27.68 18.46
N LEU A 456 -4.04 28.63 18.22
CA LEU A 456 -3.93 29.56 17.09
C LEU A 456 -2.76 30.56 17.29
N ASP A 457 -2.54 31.06 18.52
CA ASP A 457 -1.35 31.88 18.83
C ASP A 457 -0.06 31.12 18.48
N GLN A 458 0.03 29.85 18.89
CA GLN A 458 1.18 29.00 18.56
C GLN A 458 1.30 28.73 17.05
N LEU A 459 0.19 28.55 16.34
CA LEU A 459 0.19 28.32 14.89
C LEU A 459 0.75 29.52 14.13
N PHE A 460 0.31 30.73 14.44
CA PHE A 460 0.81 31.93 13.80
C PHE A 460 2.24 32.26 14.21
N ASP A 461 2.65 31.87 15.44
CA ASP A 461 4.03 32.06 15.93
C ASP A 461 5.03 31.15 15.19
N VAL A 462 4.61 30.04 14.56
CA VAL A 462 5.48 29.13 13.78
C VAL A 462 6.31 29.91 12.74
N GLU A 463 5.74 30.93 12.10
CA GLU A 463 6.45 31.76 11.11
C GLU A 463 7.72 32.42 11.69
N ASN A 464 7.75 32.71 12.99
CA ASN A 464 8.89 33.30 13.68
C ASN A 464 10.08 32.33 13.83
N TYR A 465 9.85 31.02 13.62
CA TYR A 465 10.86 29.96 13.69
C TYR A 465 11.32 29.46 12.30
N LEU A 466 10.76 30.05 11.25
CA LEU A 466 11.07 29.75 9.84
C LEU A 466 11.81 30.92 9.19
N GLY A 467 12.76 30.59 8.33
CA GLY A 467 13.40 31.60 7.46
C GLY A 467 12.52 31.92 6.24
N ASP A 468 11.87 30.90 5.67
CA ASP A 468 10.83 31.03 4.66
C ASP A 468 9.58 30.27 5.13
N SER A 469 8.48 30.99 5.31
CA SER A 469 7.21 30.40 5.74
C SER A 469 6.35 29.84 4.60
N THR A 470 6.77 29.98 3.36
CA THR A 470 6.00 29.50 2.19
C THR A 470 5.63 28.01 2.26
N PRO A 471 6.53 27.07 2.63
CA PRO A 471 6.20 25.66 2.76
C PRO A 471 5.14 25.39 3.87
N TRP A 472 5.21 26.15 4.97
CA TRP A 472 4.25 26.10 6.06
C TRP A 472 2.87 26.56 5.61
N VAL A 473 2.79 27.74 5.02
CA VAL A 473 1.54 28.36 4.50
C VAL A 473 0.87 27.44 3.46
N ALA A 474 1.64 26.89 2.51
CA ALA A 474 1.12 25.97 1.50
C ALA A 474 0.61 24.67 2.12
N SER A 475 1.29 24.15 3.14
CA SER A 475 0.87 22.92 3.83
C SER A 475 -0.38 23.15 4.67
N LEU A 476 -0.52 24.30 5.33
CA LEU A 476 -1.76 24.68 6.02
C LEU A 476 -2.92 24.84 5.03
N SER A 477 -2.69 25.52 3.92
CA SER A 477 -3.68 25.65 2.85
C SER A 477 -4.21 24.28 2.39
N ALA A 478 -3.28 23.36 2.06
CA ALA A 478 -3.62 22.00 1.65
C ALA A 478 -4.42 21.25 2.73
N LEU A 479 -4.03 21.39 4.01
CA LEU A 479 -4.71 20.77 5.14
C LEU A 479 -6.16 21.25 5.27
N PHE A 480 -6.39 22.57 5.33
CA PHE A 480 -7.73 23.11 5.55
C PHE A 480 -8.63 22.93 4.33
N TRP A 481 -8.08 23.00 3.11
CA TRP A 481 -8.81 22.65 1.91
C TRP A 481 -9.23 21.17 1.91
N ALA A 482 -8.36 20.25 2.32
CA ALA A 482 -8.70 18.84 2.46
C ALA A 482 -9.76 18.60 3.53
N LEU A 483 -9.60 19.16 4.74
CA LEU A 483 -10.55 19.00 5.84
C LEU A 483 -11.92 19.59 5.55
N SER A 484 -12.00 20.65 4.73
CA SER A 484 -13.27 21.21 4.28
C SER A 484 -14.03 20.30 3.31
N GLY A 485 -13.37 19.32 2.71
CA GLY A 485 -13.96 18.50 1.65
C GLY A 485 -13.80 19.08 0.25
N GLY A 486 -12.88 20.03 0.08
CA GLY A 486 -12.56 20.62 -1.23
C GLY A 486 -12.01 19.58 -2.20
N ASP A 487 -12.29 19.75 -3.50
CA ASP A 487 -11.81 18.84 -4.53
C ASP A 487 -10.28 18.85 -4.60
N PRO A 488 -9.62 17.68 -4.62
CA PRO A 488 -8.16 17.57 -4.64
C PRO A 488 -7.61 17.73 -6.07
N ASP A 489 -7.74 18.92 -6.65
CA ASP A 489 -7.29 19.18 -8.04
C ASP A 489 -5.79 19.55 -8.12
N ALA A 490 -5.07 19.46 -7.01
CA ALA A 490 -3.68 19.83 -6.88
C ALA A 490 -2.90 18.88 -5.97
N VAL A 491 -1.59 18.81 -6.17
CA VAL A 491 -0.63 18.13 -5.30
C VAL A 491 0.37 19.15 -4.78
N LEU A 492 0.74 19.09 -3.51
CA LEU A 492 1.86 19.85 -2.96
C LEU A 492 3.11 18.98 -2.93
N TYR A 493 4.20 19.47 -3.48
CA TYR A 493 5.50 18.81 -3.42
C TYR A 493 6.52 19.72 -2.73
N ILE A 494 7.05 19.29 -1.58
CA ILE A 494 8.12 20.01 -0.89
C ILE A 494 9.44 19.35 -1.24
N LEU A 495 10.25 20.07 -2.04
CA LEU A 495 11.51 19.62 -2.58
C LEU A 495 12.68 20.22 -1.79
N GLY A 496 13.67 19.42 -1.41
CA GLY A 496 14.87 19.94 -0.78
C GLY A 496 15.87 18.85 -0.45
N GLY A 497 17.14 19.21 -0.34
CA GLY A 497 18.20 18.29 0.04
C GLY A 497 18.08 17.75 1.46
N GLU A 498 18.92 16.78 1.81
CA GLU A 498 18.99 16.21 3.17
C GLU A 498 19.26 17.31 4.21
N GLY A 499 18.51 17.27 5.33
CA GLY A 499 18.65 18.24 6.41
C GLY A 499 18.11 19.65 6.10
N SER A 500 17.29 19.82 5.05
CA SER A 500 16.66 21.11 4.73
C SER A 500 15.45 21.46 5.60
N GLY A 501 15.03 20.60 6.53
CA GLY A 501 13.89 20.86 7.42
C GLY A 501 12.52 20.55 6.84
N LYS A 502 12.42 20.05 5.59
CA LYS A 502 11.16 19.71 4.92
C LYS A 502 10.29 18.75 5.74
N SER A 503 10.86 17.61 6.19
CA SER A 503 10.14 16.62 7.02
C SER A 503 9.75 17.17 8.39
N SER A 504 10.47 18.16 8.92
CA SER A 504 10.09 18.81 10.18
C SER A 504 8.85 19.69 10.00
N ILE A 505 8.76 20.44 8.92
CA ILE A 505 7.59 21.29 8.61
C ILE A 505 6.35 20.41 8.37
N THR A 506 6.49 19.38 7.55
CA THR A 506 5.37 18.50 7.20
C THR A 506 4.97 17.58 8.35
N GLY A 507 5.94 17.18 9.20
CA GLY A 507 5.68 16.49 10.45
C GLY A 507 4.79 17.31 11.38
N LEU A 508 5.10 18.60 11.54
CA LEU A 508 4.27 19.50 12.35
C LEU A 508 2.83 19.63 11.81
N VAL A 509 2.66 19.63 10.47
CA VAL A 509 1.33 19.63 9.84
C VAL A 509 0.59 18.31 10.08
N SER A 510 1.28 17.15 10.01
CA SER A 510 0.64 15.87 10.26
C SER A 510 0.11 15.73 11.70
N ASN A 511 0.68 16.49 12.64
CA ASN A 511 0.28 16.49 14.05
C ASN A 511 -1.13 17.05 14.30
N PHE A 512 -1.70 17.82 13.37
CA PHE A 512 -3.12 18.20 13.42
C PHE A 512 -4.05 16.98 13.36
N LEU A 513 -3.62 15.94 12.64
CA LEU A 513 -4.44 14.79 12.32
C LEU A 513 -4.26 13.61 13.29
N SER A 514 -3.09 13.52 13.94
CA SER A 514 -2.81 12.46 14.92
C SER A 514 -1.72 12.87 15.91
N GLY A 515 -1.87 12.46 17.17
CA GLY A 515 -0.82 12.59 18.18
C GLY A 515 0.36 11.64 17.99
N GLN A 516 0.25 10.65 17.10
CA GLN A 516 1.34 9.72 16.80
C GLN A 516 2.25 10.22 15.66
N TRP A 517 1.83 11.23 14.90
CA TRP A 517 2.57 11.84 13.82
C TRP A 517 3.11 13.20 14.21
N GLY A 518 4.28 13.56 13.72
CA GLY A 518 4.84 14.87 14.05
C GLY A 518 6.34 14.96 13.86
N THR A 519 6.88 16.17 14.07
CA THR A 519 8.32 16.40 14.09
C THR A 519 8.96 15.66 15.23
N GLY A 520 9.92 14.78 14.94
CA GLY A 520 10.53 13.89 15.93
C GLY A 520 9.63 12.74 16.44
N LEU A 521 8.50 12.51 15.77
CA LEU A 521 7.60 11.36 15.94
C LEU A 521 7.60 10.54 14.63
N ASN A 522 6.64 9.61 14.52
CA ASN A 522 6.50 8.83 13.29
C ASN A 522 6.02 9.70 12.12
N PRO A 523 6.47 9.46 10.87
CA PRO A 523 5.86 10.03 9.70
C PRO A 523 4.48 9.41 9.46
N MET A 524 3.58 10.14 8.78
CA MET A 524 2.27 9.62 8.42
C MET A 524 2.37 8.45 7.44
N ALA A 525 3.18 8.60 6.39
CA ALA A 525 3.50 7.52 5.45
C ALA A 525 4.90 7.73 4.85
N SER A 526 5.54 6.65 4.40
CA SER A 526 6.85 6.68 3.74
C SER A 526 6.76 6.18 2.31
N ALA A 527 7.51 6.82 1.41
CA ALA A 527 7.63 6.44 0.01
C ALA A 527 8.45 5.15 -0.21
N ASP A 528 9.12 4.62 0.83
CA ASP A 528 9.89 3.36 0.74
C ASP A 528 9.02 2.11 0.67
N GLY A 529 7.70 2.25 0.78
CA GLY A 529 6.73 1.17 0.62
C GLY A 529 6.68 0.62 -0.81
N SER A 530 6.19 -0.61 -0.96
CA SER A 530 5.92 -1.18 -2.29
C SER A 530 4.85 -0.37 -3.04
N SER A 531 4.85 -0.42 -4.38
CA SER A 531 3.83 0.25 -5.21
C SER A 531 2.40 -0.22 -4.86
N ALA A 532 2.24 -1.45 -4.35
CA ALA A 532 0.97 -1.97 -3.85
C ALA A 532 0.56 -1.26 -2.55
N TYR A 533 1.48 -1.11 -1.59
CA TYR A 533 1.25 -0.36 -0.36
C TYR A 533 0.84 1.09 -0.65
N LEU A 534 1.58 1.78 -1.53
CA LEU A 534 1.28 3.16 -1.89
C LEU A 534 -0.12 3.30 -2.54
N ARG A 535 -0.50 2.35 -3.40
CA ARG A 535 -1.86 2.31 -3.98
C ARG A 535 -2.93 2.04 -2.93
N ASP A 536 -2.67 1.19 -1.95
CA ASP A 536 -3.63 0.91 -0.89
C ASP A 536 -3.82 2.10 0.05
N LEU A 537 -2.77 2.88 0.30
CA LEU A 537 -2.86 4.14 1.03
C LEU A 537 -3.85 5.13 0.39
N THR A 538 -4.03 5.12 -0.93
CA THR A 538 -4.92 6.07 -1.62
C THR A 538 -6.40 5.71 -1.56
N LYS A 539 -6.75 4.51 -1.08
CA LYS A 539 -8.14 4.02 -1.10
C LYS A 539 -8.97 4.45 0.12
N GLN A 540 -8.31 4.71 1.23
CA GLN A 540 -8.95 4.90 2.54
C GLN A 540 -9.09 6.38 2.97
N PRO A 541 -8.12 7.28 2.69
CA PRO A 541 -8.22 8.65 3.15
C PRO A 541 -9.16 9.45 2.24
N HIS A 542 -10.25 9.97 2.81
CA HIS A 542 -11.09 10.95 2.17
C HIS A 542 -11.12 12.24 3.00
N ASN A 543 -11.11 13.37 2.34
CA ASN A 543 -11.14 14.70 2.95
C ASN A 543 -10.08 14.89 4.04
N VAL A 544 -8.86 14.38 3.77
CA VAL A 544 -7.70 14.47 4.65
C VAL A 544 -6.46 14.79 3.82
N LEU A 545 -5.47 15.46 4.43
CA LEU A 545 -4.16 15.65 3.84
C LEU A 545 -3.32 14.39 4.04
N LEU A 546 -3.08 13.65 2.96
CA LEU A 546 -2.16 12.49 2.96
C LEU A 546 -0.73 12.99 2.74
N ILE A 547 0.14 12.79 3.73
CA ILE A 547 1.55 13.20 3.69
C ILE A 547 2.42 11.97 3.47
N VAL A 548 3.18 11.97 2.36
CA VAL A 548 4.12 10.90 2.02
C VAL A 548 5.53 11.47 2.01
N ASP A 549 6.36 10.99 2.94
CA ASP A 549 7.74 11.48 3.15
C ASP A 549 8.77 10.54 2.52
N ASP A 550 9.98 11.07 2.34
CA ASP A 550 11.22 10.35 2.05
C ASP A 550 11.37 9.84 0.61
N ILE A 551 11.04 10.67 -0.39
CA ILE A 551 11.39 10.38 -1.78
C ILE A 551 12.85 10.75 -2.02
N ARG A 552 13.72 9.76 -2.15
CA ARG A 552 15.16 9.90 -2.35
C ARG A 552 15.59 9.51 -3.76
N GLY A 553 16.64 10.15 -4.28
CA GLY A 553 17.31 9.71 -5.50
C GLY A 553 17.93 8.30 -5.29
N ARG A 554 17.62 7.34 -6.15
CA ARG A 554 18.17 5.99 -6.08
C ARG A 554 19.31 5.80 -7.09
N SER A 555 20.28 4.96 -6.73
CA SER A 555 21.52 4.77 -7.51
C SER A 555 21.39 3.89 -8.76
N SER A 556 20.31 3.14 -8.92
CA SER A 556 20.08 2.29 -10.10
C SER A 556 18.87 2.74 -10.91
N SER A 557 18.96 2.70 -12.24
CA SER A 557 17.88 3.08 -13.16
C SER A 557 16.58 2.31 -12.87
N ARG A 558 16.66 1.00 -12.62
CA ARG A 558 15.49 0.16 -12.31
C ARG A 558 14.81 0.56 -10.99
N ALA A 559 15.57 0.96 -9.97
CA ALA A 559 15.01 1.43 -8.71
C ALA A 559 14.39 2.83 -8.85
N GLN A 560 14.95 3.68 -9.74
CA GLN A 560 14.39 4.98 -10.10
C GLN A 560 13.05 4.83 -10.82
N ASP A 561 12.97 3.93 -11.81
CA ASP A 561 11.73 3.64 -12.55
C ASP A 561 10.64 3.13 -11.61
N THR A 562 10.96 2.19 -10.71
CA THR A 562 9.99 1.65 -9.74
C THR A 562 9.48 2.73 -8.78
N GLN A 563 10.35 3.64 -8.33
CA GLN A 563 9.97 4.75 -7.45
C GLN A 563 9.13 5.79 -8.20
N ALA A 564 9.49 6.09 -9.45
CA ALA A 564 8.73 7.00 -10.31
C ALA A 564 7.32 6.45 -10.59
N ASP A 565 7.17 5.15 -10.85
CA ASP A 565 5.88 4.50 -11.03
C ASP A 565 5.06 4.48 -9.74
N GLY A 566 5.71 4.24 -8.60
CA GLY A 566 5.08 4.34 -7.28
C GLY A 566 4.54 5.74 -7.01
N LEU A 567 5.34 6.77 -7.28
CA LEU A 567 4.97 8.16 -7.10
C LEU A 567 3.83 8.59 -8.04
N GLU A 568 3.85 8.16 -9.31
CA GLU A 568 2.76 8.45 -10.23
C GLU A 568 1.45 7.77 -9.79
N SER A 569 1.54 6.58 -9.22
CA SER A 569 0.38 5.89 -8.65
C SER A 569 -0.27 6.64 -7.49
N LEU A 570 0.48 7.54 -6.81
CA LEU A 570 -0.01 8.45 -5.78
C LEU A 570 -0.50 9.78 -6.37
N ILE A 571 0.28 10.39 -7.25
CA ILE A 571 0.00 11.73 -7.79
C ILE A 571 -1.28 11.74 -8.63
N ARG A 572 -1.47 10.75 -9.52
CA ARG A 572 -2.67 10.70 -10.37
C ARG A 572 -3.98 10.64 -9.57
N PRO A 573 -4.14 9.76 -8.58
CA PRO A 573 -5.32 9.78 -7.73
C PRO A 573 -5.47 11.10 -6.97
N GLY A 574 -4.37 11.67 -6.50
CA GLY A 574 -4.36 12.90 -5.71
C GLY A 574 -4.96 14.13 -6.43
N TYR A 575 -4.95 14.18 -7.77
CA TYR A 575 -5.51 15.31 -8.52
C TYR A 575 -6.67 14.97 -9.46
N SER A 576 -6.93 13.70 -9.74
CA SER A 576 -7.96 13.33 -10.73
C SER A 576 -9.26 12.86 -10.09
N GLY A 577 -9.30 12.69 -8.78
CA GLY A 577 -10.42 12.08 -8.07
C GLY A 577 -10.75 10.65 -8.52
N GLY A 578 -10.03 10.15 -9.53
CA GLY A 578 -10.21 8.82 -10.11
C GLY A 578 -9.08 7.90 -9.72
N GLY A 579 -9.28 7.04 -8.73
CA GLY A 579 -8.32 5.99 -8.38
C GLY A 579 -8.00 5.11 -9.60
N ALA A 580 -6.77 4.58 -9.65
CA ALA A 580 -6.43 3.50 -10.56
C ALA A 580 -7.28 2.28 -10.17
N VAL A 581 -8.38 2.08 -10.86
CA VAL A 581 -9.29 0.97 -10.61
C VAL A 581 -8.83 -0.18 -11.48
N ALA A 582 -8.29 -1.22 -10.84
CA ALA A 582 -8.54 -2.55 -11.36
C ALA A 582 -10.07 -2.70 -11.37
N SER A 583 -10.66 -2.97 -12.53
CA SER A 583 -12.10 -3.10 -12.69
C SER A 583 -12.59 -4.36 -11.94
N LYS A 584 -12.75 -4.26 -10.63
CA LYS A 584 -13.35 -5.32 -9.83
C LYS A 584 -14.82 -5.36 -10.19
N LYS A 585 -15.29 -6.51 -10.67
CA LYS A 585 -16.71 -6.72 -10.87
C LYS A 585 -17.30 -7.18 -9.54
N VAL A 586 -18.31 -6.49 -9.06
CA VAL A 586 -19.11 -6.88 -7.88
C VAL A 586 -20.47 -7.41 -8.33
N ARG A 587 -21.06 -8.28 -7.53
CA ARG A 587 -22.42 -8.75 -7.82
C ARG A 587 -23.42 -7.64 -7.50
N GLY A 588 -24.16 -7.21 -8.52
CA GLY A 588 -25.28 -6.31 -8.35
C GLY A 588 -26.49 -6.97 -7.64
N PRO A 589 -27.50 -6.19 -7.26
CA PRO A 589 -28.68 -6.65 -6.53
C PRO A 589 -29.42 -7.81 -7.24
N ASN A 590 -29.35 -7.88 -8.55
CA ASN A 590 -29.99 -8.91 -9.40
C ASN A 590 -29.09 -10.13 -9.66
N GLY A 591 -27.94 -10.25 -8.99
CA GLY A 591 -26.97 -11.33 -9.19
C GLY A 591 -26.06 -11.18 -10.42
N ASP A 592 -26.20 -10.12 -11.21
CA ASP A 592 -25.36 -9.83 -12.34
C ASP A 592 -24.01 -9.23 -11.90
N TRP A 593 -22.96 -9.51 -12.70
CA TRP A 593 -21.66 -8.89 -12.45
C TRP A 593 -21.66 -7.46 -13.00
N VAL A 594 -21.69 -6.47 -12.11
CA VAL A 594 -21.56 -5.04 -12.45
C VAL A 594 -20.14 -4.56 -12.13
N ALA A 595 -19.65 -3.62 -12.93
CA ALA A 595 -18.39 -2.95 -12.60
C ALA A 595 -18.56 -2.21 -11.26
N GLU A 596 -17.63 -2.41 -10.34
CA GLU A 596 -17.55 -1.60 -9.12
C GLU A 596 -17.54 -0.11 -9.54
N ARG A 597 -18.42 0.71 -8.95
CA ARG A 597 -18.38 2.15 -9.21
C ARG A 597 -17.00 2.67 -8.86
N ARG A 598 -16.42 3.50 -9.72
CA ARG A 598 -15.15 4.17 -9.43
C ARG A 598 -15.29 4.89 -8.09
N LYS A 599 -14.47 4.50 -7.12
CA LYS A 599 -14.31 5.26 -5.89
C LYS A 599 -13.58 6.55 -6.28
N ASN A 600 -14.23 7.69 -6.09
CA ASN A 600 -13.55 8.96 -6.26
C ASN A 600 -12.63 9.15 -5.06
N ASN A 601 -11.32 9.18 -5.29
CA ASN A 601 -10.37 9.55 -4.26
C ASN A 601 -10.59 11.02 -3.90
N ARG A 602 -10.74 11.31 -2.61
CA ARG A 602 -10.99 12.67 -2.11
C ARG A 602 -9.95 13.10 -1.07
N PHE A 603 -8.72 12.62 -1.19
CA PHE A 603 -7.63 13.09 -0.33
C PHE A 603 -6.79 14.14 -1.06
N PHE A 604 -6.25 15.10 -0.32
CA PHE A 604 -5.22 15.99 -0.82
C PHE A 604 -3.85 15.36 -0.59
N LEU A 605 -2.93 15.43 -1.56
CA LEU A 605 -1.62 14.80 -1.47
C LEU A 605 -0.53 15.86 -1.22
N LEU A 606 0.27 15.64 -0.17
CA LEU A 606 1.53 16.32 0.08
C LEU A 606 2.68 15.32 0.00
N VAL A 607 3.62 15.59 -0.86
CA VAL A 607 4.82 14.76 -1.07
C VAL A 607 6.06 15.50 -0.62
N VAL A 608 6.96 14.78 0.05
CA VAL A 608 8.25 15.33 0.50
C VAL A 608 9.38 14.53 -0.13
N GLY A 609 10.32 15.22 -0.78
CA GLY A 609 11.41 14.51 -1.47
C GLY A 609 12.64 15.35 -1.75
N GLU A 610 13.68 14.65 -2.20
CA GLU A 610 14.97 15.23 -2.61
C GLU A 610 15.09 15.36 -4.12
N VAL A 611 14.23 14.70 -4.88
CA VAL A 611 14.23 14.66 -6.34
C VAL A 611 12.82 14.84 -6.88
N LEU A 612 12.69 15.51 -8.01
CA LEU A 612 11.42 15.58 -8.74
C LEU A 612 11.21 14.31 -9.56
N PRO A 613 9.95 13.88 -9.79
CA PRO A 613 9.65 12.82 -10.74
C PRO A 613 10.13 13.18 -12.14
N ASP A 614 10.50 12.16 -12.94
CA ASP A 614 10.98 12.33 -14.31
C ASP A 614 10.05 13.18 -15.17
N GLN A 615 10.65 14.08 -15.96
CA GLN A 615 9.96 15.08 -16.79
C GLN A 615 9.12 14.51 -17.94
N GLU A 616 9.25 13.24 -18.29
CA GLU A 616 8.38 12.57 -19.29
C GLU A 616 6.89 12.63 -18.93
N ARG A 617 6.57 13.02 -17.68
CA ARG A 617 5.23 13.07 -17.08
C ARG A 617 4.73 14.50 -16.86
N GLN A 618 4.99 15.39 -17.80
CA GLN A 618 4.65 16.82 -17.77
C GLN A 618 3.22 17.11 -17.27
N SER A 619 2.27 16.26 -17.62
CA SER A 619 0.87 16.37 -17.17
C SER A 619 0.68 16.28 -15.64
N SER A 620 1.55 15.57 -14.93
CA SER A 620 1.49 15.46 -13.46
C SER A 620 2.17 16.66 -12.80
N ILE A 621 3.24 17.18 -13.40
CA ILE A 621 3.97 18.36 -12.90
C ILE A 621 3.10 19.61 -12.99
N GLU A 622 2.31 19.80 -14.06
CA GLU A 622 1.40 20.95 -14.21
C GLU A 622 0.29 21.01 -13.14
N ARG A 623 0.04 19.90 -12.42
CA ARG A 623 -0.96 19.80 -11.35
C ARG A 623 -0.32 19.78 -9.95
N THR A 624 0.97 20.01 -9.88
CA THR A 624 1.74 19.99 -8.64
C THR A 624 2.31 21.37 -8.35
N LEU A 625 2.05 21.91 -7.16
CA LEU A 625 2.79 23.05 -6.66
C LEU A 625 4.09 22.54 -6.03
N VAL A 626 5.22 22.86 -6.63
CA VAL A 626 6.54 22.52 -6.08
C VAL A 626 7.08 23.70 -5.30
N ILE A 627 7.45 23.48 -4.04
CA ILE A 627 8.09 24.46 -3.17
C ILE A 627 9.47 23.92 -2.81
N GLU A 628 10.49 24.65 -3.22
CA GLU A 628 11.87 24.31 -2.86
C GLU A 628 12.23 24.86 -1.48
N VAL A 629 12.86 24.01 -0.66
CA VAL A 629 13.33 24.34 0.69
C VAL A 629 14.83 24.21 0.76
N ASP A 630 15.51 25.30 1.04
CA ASP A 630 16.96 25.34 1.22
C ASP A 630 17.31 25.24 2.72
N ARG A 631 18.42 24.60 3.03
CA ARG A 631 18.96 24.45 4.39
C ARG A 631 19.19 25.80 5.09
N SER A 632 19.53 26.84 4.34
CA SER A 632 19.78 28.18 4.86
C SER A 632 18.50 28.97 5.16
N THR A 633 17.37 28.60 4.57
CA THR A 633 16.12 29.38 4.62
C THR A 633 15.00 28.66 5.39
N SER A 634 15.17 27.40 5.80
CA SER A 634 14.08 26.63 6.39
C SER A 634 13.87 26.93 7.88
N LEU A 635 14.62 26.25 8.75
CA LEU A 635 14.46 26.38 10.20
C LEU A 635 15.49 27.33 10.78
N LYS A 636 15.05 28.31 11.57
CA LYS A 636 15.97 29.26 12.21
C LYS A 636 16.81 28.54 13.29
N PRO A 637 18.11 28.87 13.38
CA PRO A 637 18.99 28.33 14.41
C PRO A 637 18.68 28.89 15.81
N ALA A 638 19.15 28.19 16.85
CA ALA A 638 19.03 28.63 18.22
C ALA A 638 19.63 30.04 18.41
N GLY A 639 19.02 30.85 19.29
CA GLY A 639 19.43 32.24 19.53
C GLY A 639 18.93 33.26 18.53
N THR A 640 18.29 32.85 17.42
CA THR A 640 17.72 33.78 16.42
C THR A 640 16.17 33.80 16.43
N THR A 641 15.58 33.06 17.36
CA THR A 641 14.13 32.91 17.51
C THR A 641 13.63 33.60 18.79
N PRO A 642 12.34 33.87 18.91
CA PRO A 642 11.79 34.58 20.09
C PRO A 642 12.06 33.88 21.43
N SER A 643 12.02 32.54 21.47
CA SER A 643 12.28 31.74 22.68
C SER A 643 13.76 31.47 22.91
N GLY A 644 14.60 31.67 21.90
CA GLY A 644 16.01 31.28 21.91
C GLY A 644 16.28 29.81 21.56
N GLU A 645 15.26 28.94 21.51
CA GLU A 645 15.35 27.55 21.00
C GLU A 645 15.45 27.53 19.46
N SER A 646 16.01 26.48 18.87
CA SER A 646 15.98 26.33 17.42
C SER A 646 14.56 26.04 16.90
N GLY A 647 14.29 26.36 15.63
CA GLY A 647 13.02 26.00 15.00
C GLY A 647 12.72 24.50 15.07
N TYR A 648 13.76 23.65 14.98
CA TYR A 648 13.61 22.20 15.10
C TYR A 648 13.16 21.76 16.50
N GLU A 649 13.79 22.30 17.55
CA GLU A 649 13.41 21.99 18.96
C GLU A 649 11.99 22.49 19.25
N HIS A 650 11.64 23.66 18.77
CA HIS A 650 10.30 24.23 18.88
C HIS A 650 9.24 23.29 18.25
N PHE A 651 9.48 22.79 17.05
CA PHE A 651 8.56 21.91 16.35
C PHE A 651 8.41 20.53 17.02
N ILE A 652 9.50 19.97 17.58
CA ILE A 652 9.42 18.77 18.41
C ILE A 652 8.54 18.99 19.62
N ARG A 653 8.70 20.13 20.32
CA ARG A 653 7.89 20.46 21.49
C ARG A 653 6.41 20.59 21.13
N LEU A 654 6.06 21.36 20.11
CA LEU A 654 4.69 21.51 19.62
C LEU A 654 4.06 20.16 19.21
N SER A 655 4.84 19.29 18.57
CA SER A 655 4.36 17.96 18.16
C SER A 655 4.08 17.06 19.36
N ARG A 656 4.97 17.05 20.38
CA ARG A 656 4.78 16.26 21.60
C ARG A 656 3.59 16.74 22.43
N GLU A 657 3.37 18.05 22.47
CA GLU A 657 2.25 18.68 23.17
C GLU A 657 0.94 18.54 22.37
N ARG A 658 0.99 18.09 21.12
CA ARG A 658 -0.13 18.03 20.19
C ARG A 658 -0.85 19.40 20.09
N ALA A 659 -0.06 20.44 19.96
CA ALA A 659 -0.46 21.82 20.14
C ALA A 659 -1.61 22.27 19.21
N PHE A 660 -1.71 21.72 17.99
CA PHE A 660 -2.68 22.13 16.98
C PHE A 660 -3.93 21.25 16.89
N ALA A 661 -4.02 20.19 17.70
CA ALA A 661 -5.17 19.29 17.70
C ALA A 661 -6.54 19.99 17.90
N PRO A 662 -6.67 21.02 18.78
CA PRO A 662 -7.95 21.73 18.94
C PRO A 662 -8.42 22.45 17.69
N ILE A 663 -7.49 22.88 16.82
CA ILE A 663 -7.79 23.68 15.61
C ILE A 663 -8.55 22.83 14.59
N ALA A 664 -8.06 21.61 14.28
CA ALA A 664 -8.69 20.74 13.30
C ALA A 664 -10.11 20.36 13.72
N GLY A 665 -10.31 19.96 14.99
CA GLY A 665 -11.66 19.62 15.50
C GLY A 665 -12.62 20.78 15.48
N ALA A 666 -12.18 22.00 15.84
CA ALA A 666 -13.00 23.20 15.82
C ALA A 666 -13.36 23.62 14.40
N PHE A 667 -12.42 23.56 13.46
CA PHE A 667 -12.67 23.85 12.06
C PHE A 667 -13.73 22.90 11.47
N ILE A 668 -13.56 21.58 11.67
CA ILE A 668 -14.50 20.57 11.21
C ILE A 668 -15.90 20.81 11.80
N ALA A 669 -16.01 21.12 13.09
CA ALA A 669 -17.31 21.39 13.74
C ALA A 669 -18.01 22.61 13.13
N THR A 670 -17.25 23.66 12.78
CA THR A 670 -17.80 24.84 12.08
C THR A 670 -18.30 24.49 10.69
N VAL A 671 -17.54 23.71 9.93
CA VAL A 671 -17.96 23.23 8.59
C VAL A 671 -19.21 22.34 8.70
N ALA A 672 -19.28 21.43 9.68
CA ALA A 672 -20.47 20.61 9.92
C ALA A 672 -21.71 21.46 10.18
N LYS A 673 -21.57 22.50 11.02
CA LYS A 673 -22.65 23.45 11.29
C LYS A 673 -23.08 24.16 10.01
N TRP A 674 -22.15 24.66 9.20
CA TRP A 674 -22.51 25.33 7.95
C TRP A 674 -23.30 24.40 7.01
N ILE A 675 -22.84 23.13 6.85
CA ILE A 675 -23.49 22.12 6.01
C ILE A 675 -24.94 21.90 6.44
N GLU A 676 -25.18 21.71 7.73
CA GLU A 676 -26.54 21.51 8.27
C GLU A 676 -27.42 22.75 8.10
N ASP A 677 -26.90 23.95 8.39
CA ASP A 677 -27.66 25.21 8.33
C ASP A 677 -27.99 25.64 6.89
N ASN A 678 -27.23 25.16 5.89
CA ASN A 678 -27.36 25.62 4.49
C ASN A 678 -27.85 24.56 3.50
N GLY A 679 -28.35 23.40 3.94
CA GLY A 679 -29.04 22.45 3.08
C GLY A 679 -28.15 21.32 2.54
N GLY A 680 -27.13 20.93 3.33
CA GLY A 680 -26.44 19.68 3.16
C GLY A 680 -25.08 19.76 2.43
N LEU A 681 -24.42 18.61 2.35
CA LEU A 681 -23.05 18.47 1.85
C LEU A 681 -22.91 18.88 0.37
N SER A 682 -23.90 18.62 -0.46
CA SER A 682 -23.88 19.05 -1.87
C SER A 682 -23.78 20.57 -2.01
N ARG A 683 -24.57 21.33 -1.20
CA ARG A 683 -24.52 22.78 -1.19
C ARG A 683 -23.17 23.32 -0.72
N TRP A 684 -22.56 22.64 0.23
CA TRP A 684 -21.21 22.96 0.69
C TRP A 684 -20.18 22.81 -0.43
N HIS A 685 -20.22 21.70 -1.18
CA HIS A 685 -19.32 21.48 -2.32
C HIS A 685 -19.53 22.55 -3.42
N ASP A 686 -20.76 22.93 -3.71
CA ASP A 686 -21.06 24.03 -4.65
C ASP A 686 -20.47 25.36 -4.15
N HIS A 687 -20.57 25.65 -2.84
CA HIS A 687 -19.99 26.83 -2.22
C HIS A 687 -18.45 26.86 -2.36
N LEU A 688 -17.77 25.75 -2.02
CA LEU A 688 -16.30 25.64 -2.16
C LEU A 688 -15.86 25.80 -3.62
N SER A 689 -16.57 25.20 -4.57
CA SER A 689 -16.28 25.29 -5.99
C SER A 689 -16.45 26.71 -6.52
N ALA A 690 -17.51 27.41 -6.11
CA ALA A 690 -17.78 28.80 -6.48
C ALA A 690 -16.70 29.74 -5.89
N SER A 691 -16.35 29.58 -4.62
CA SER A 691 -15.30 30.37 -3.95
C SER A 691 -13.96 30.20 -4.65
N ARG A 692 -13.54 28.96 -4.93
CA ARG A 692 -12.30 28.67 -5.66
C ARG A 692 -12.29 29.31 -7.06
N THR A 693 -13.41 29.24 -7.78
CA THR A 693 -13.55 29.82 -9.12
C THR A 693 -13.39 31.36 -9.06
N ALA A 694 -14.02 32.00 -8.10
CA ALA A 694 -13.90 33.44 -7.89
C ALA A 694 -12.44 33.84 -7.60
N ILE A 695 -11.79 33.19 -6.63
CA ILE A 695 -10.39 33.43 -6.28
C ILE A 695 -9.46 33.21 -7.48
N THR A 696 -9.66 32.11 -8.24
CA THR A 696 -8.87 31.83 -9.44
C THR A 696 -9.02 32.94 -10.48
N THR A 697 -10.25 33.41 -10.70
CA THR A 697 -10.53 34.44 -11.69
C THR A 697 -10.00 35.81 -11.27
N GLU A 698 -10.20 36.20 -10.02
CA GLU A 698 -9.91 37.55 -9.53
C GLU A 698 -8.45 37.75 -9.11
N ALA A 699 -7.90 36.75 -8.37
CA ALA A 699 -6.57 36.90 -7.77
C ALA A 699 -5.47 36.20 -8.57
N VAL A 700 -5.74 35.07 -9.24
CA VAL A 700 -4.71 34.25 -9.90
C VAL A 700 -4.53 34.63 -11.37
N SER A 701 -5.62 34.74 -12.15
CA SER A 701 -5.53 34.94 -13.61
C SER A 701 -4.87 36.27 -13.99
N THR A 702 -4.97 37.26 -13.13
CA THR A 702 -4.35 38.58 -13.33
C THR A 702 -2.85 38.63 -12.96
N ARG A 703 -2.41 37.76 -12.08
CA ARG A 703 -1.05 37.74 -11.49
C ARG A 703 -0.18 36.59 -11.95
N VAL A 704 -0.77 35.43 -12.23
CA VAL A 704 -0.06 34.25 -12.76
C VAL A 704 -0.27 34.18 -14.28
N THR A 705 0.46 35.02 -15.02
CA THR A 705 0.34 35.13 -16.47
C THR A 705 1.34 34.26 -17.19
N GLY A 706 1.02 33.89 -18.47
CA GLY A 706 1.92 33.05 -19.30
C GLY A 706 1.93 31.56 -18.91
N THR A 707 0.97 31.11 -18.10
CA THR A 707 0.87 29.72 -17.64
C THR A 707 -0.38 29.05 -18.19
N THR A 708 -0.44 27.69 -18.07
CA THR A 708 -1.64 26.93 -18.44
C THR A 708 -2.77 27.15 -17.43
N ALA A 709 -4.03 26.98 -17.86
CA ALA A 709 -5.19 27.02 -16.96
C ALA A 709 -5.07 26.01 -15.80
N ARG A 710 -4.33 24.93 -15.98
CA ARG A 710 -4.07 23.94 -14.91
C ARG A 710 -3.22 24.53 -13.78
N VAL A 711 -2.15 25.23 -14.11
CA VAL A 711 -1.29 25.91 -13.12
C VAL A 711 -2.08 26.98 -12.38
N GLN A 712 -2.94 27.72 -13.08
CA GLN A 712 -3.82 28.71 -12.45
C GLN A 712 -4.82 28.06 -11.48
N ASN A 713 -5.42 26.90 -11.85
CA ASN A 713 -6.30 26.16 -10.97
C ASN A 713 -5.56 25.64 -9.72
N VAL A 714 -4.33 25.16 -9.86
CA VAL A 714 -3.48 24.75 -8.72
C VAL A 714 -3.29 25.92 -7.76
N ALA A 715 -2.86 27.07 -8.26
CA ALA A 715 -2.73 28.28 -7.44
C ALA A 715 -4.05 28.66 -6.77
N GLY A 716 -5.17 28.64 -7.52
CA GLY A 716 -6.51 28.93 -7.00
C GLY A 716 -6.90 28.01 -5.84
N THR A 717 -6.58 26.74 -5.92
CA THR A 717 -6.83 25.76 -4.83
C THR A 717 -6.06 26.15 -3.56
N PHE A 718 -4.76 26.47 -3.68
CA PHE A 718 -3.97 26.87 -2.51
C PHE A 718 -4.40 28.23 -1.94
N LEU A 719 -4.74 29.20 -2.75
CA LEU A 719 -5.27 30.48 -2.25
C LEU A 719 -6.60 30.25 -1.51
N SER A 720 -7.48 29.41 -2.05
CA SER A 720 -8.78 29.10 -1.45
C SER A 720 -8.65 28.43 -0.09
N GLY A 721 -7.67 27.53 0.10
CA GLY A 721 -7.41 26.90 1.40
C GLY A 721 -6.96 27.92 2.46
N VAL A 722 -6.13 28.90 2.07
CA VAL A 722 -5.72 30.01 2.94
C VAL A 722 -6.94 30.87 3.30
N THR A 723 -7.69 31.34 2.32
CA THR A 723 -8.86 32.20 2.52
C THR A 723 -9.86 31.52 3.46
N LEU A 724 -10.21 30.26 3.21
CA LEU A 724 -11.13 29.49 4.02
C LEU A 724 -10.69 29.37 5.50
N PHE A 725 -9.41 29.10 5.73
CA PHE A 725 -8.85 29.05 7.09
C PHE A 725 -8.93 30.40 7.80
N LEU A 726 -8.58 31.48 7.12
CA LEU A 726 -8.55 32.81 7.70
C LEU A 726 -9.97 33.38 7.94
N GLU A 727 -10.90 33.11 7.02
CA GLU A 727 -12.33 33.44 7.21
C GLU A 727 -12.92 32.71 8.42
N TRP A 728 -12.59 31.43 8.59
CA TRP A 728 -12.97 30.69 9.79
C TRP A 728 -12.37 31.30 11.07
N ALA A 729 -11.10 31.69 11.05
CA ALA A 729 -10.45 32.31 12.22
C ALA A 729 -11.06 33.67 12.58
N GLU A 730 -11.57 34.42 11.58
CA GLU A 730 -12.36 35.63 11.79
C GLU A 730 -13.76 35.29 12.33
N GLU A 731 -14.48 34.32 11.78
CA GLU A 731 -15.81 33.90 12.19
C GLU A 731 -15.86 33.50 13.67
N ILE A 732 -14.85 32.76 14.16
CA ILE A 732 -14.74 32.37 15.57
C ILE A 732 -14.29 33.52 16.48
N GLY A 733 -14.00 34.71 15.92
CA GLY A 733 -13.60 35.90 16.63
C GLY A 733 -12.16 35.89 17.13
N TYR A 734 -11.27 35.10 16.51
CA TYR A 734 -9.84 35.12 16.81
C TYR A 734 -9.11 36.26 16.04
N LEU A 735 -9.44 36.45 14.77
CA LEU A 735 -8.90 37.53 13.94
C LEU A 735 -9.92 38.66 13.80
N THR A 736 -9.44 39.93 13.73
CA THR A 736 -10.23 41.03 13.21
C THR A 736 -10.21 41.01 11.66
N SER A 737 -11.20 41.67 11.02
CA SER A 737 -11.29 41.74 9.56
C SER A 737 -10.01 42.35 8.94
N GLU A 738 -9.46 43.41 9.58
CA GLU A 738 -8.23 44.05 9.10
C GLU A 738 -7.04 43.13 9.18
N ARG A 739 -6.90 42.42 10.32
CA ARG A 739 -5.77 41.49 10.51
C ARG A 739 -5.86 40.27 9.58
N ARG A 740 -7.11 39.77 9.36
CA ARG A 740 -7.35 38.73 8.37
C ARG A 740 -6.89 39.15 6.99
N GLN A 741 -7.33 40.32 6.51
CA GLN A 741 -6.97 40.85 5.18
C GLN A 741 -5.45 41.03 5.03
N GLU A 742 -4.77 41.53 6.05
CA GLU A 742 -3.31 41.69 6.04
C GLU A 742 -2.59 40.34 5.87
N ILE A 743 -2.97 39.34 6.67
CA ILE A 743 -2.35 38.01 6.62
C ILE A 743 -2.68 37.33 5.28
N GLU A 744 -3.92 37.41 4.84
CA GLU A 744 -4.38 36.81 3.58
C GLU A 744 -3.61 37.40 2.39
N ALA A 745 -3.48 38.68 2.28
CA ALA A 745 -2.71 39.33 1.22
C ALA A 745 -1.26 38.82 1.21
N ARG A 746 -0.61 38.79 2.38
CA ARG A 746 0.78 38.33 2.53
C ARG A 746 0.92 36.85 2.14
N TRP A 747 0.05 35.97 2.61
CA TRP A 747 0.11 34.54 2.31
C TRP A 747 -0.24 34.24 0.85
N HIS A 748 -1.21 34.98 0.27
CA HIS A 748 -1.50 34.91 -1.16
C HIS A 748 -0.28 35.34 -2.01
N ASP A 749 0.40 36.42 -1.64
CA ASP A 749 1.62 36.85 -2.33
C ASP A 749 2.72 35.79 -2.34
N GLN A 750 2.94 35.12 -1.21
CA GLN A 750 3.91 34.03 -1.08
C GLN A 750 3.55 32.85 -2.00
N LEU A 751 2.30 32.42 -2.01
CA LEU A 751 1.84 31.30 -2.84
C LEU A 751 1.84 31.62 -4.34
N ILE A 752 1.47 32.85 -4.71
CA ILE A 752 1.55 33.31 -6.10
C ILE A 752 3.00 33.36 -6.57
N ALA A 753 3.90 33.90 -5.76
CA ALA A 753 5.34 33.94 -6.08
C ALA A 753 5.92 32.49 -6.20
N ALA A 754 5.51 31.57 -5.34
CA ALA A 754 5.88 30.15 -5.45
C ALA A 754 5.36 29.51 -6.75
N THR A 755 4.11 29.80 -7.12
CA THR A 755 3.51 29.32 -8.37
C THR A 755 4.21 29.88 -9.60
N GLN A 756 4.58 31.14 -9.58
CA GLN A 756 5.31 31.77 -10.67
C GLN A 756 6.71 31.18 -10.84
N ARG A 757 7.46 30.99 -9.74
CA ARG A 757 8.75 30.30 -9.77
C ARG A 757 8.64 28.90 -10.37
N HIS A 758 7.65 28.14 -9.96
CA HIS A 758 7.39 26.80 -10.49
C HIS A 758 6.99 26.84 -11.98
N SER A 759 6.17 27.80 -12.41
CA SER A 759 5.73 27.93 -13.80
C SER A 759 6.86 28.36 -14.74
N VAL A 760 7.76 29.20 -14.26
CA VAL A 760 8.99 29.58 -15.00
C VAL A 760 9.86 28.35 -15.21
N VAL A 761 10.07 27.53 -14.20
CA VAL A 761 10.78 26.23 -14.30
C VAL A 761 10.10 25.30 -15.31
N ASN A 762 8.75 25.28 -15.36
CA ASN A 762 7.99 24.46 -16.32
C ASN A 762 7.98 25.04 -17.75
N LEU A 763 7.99 26.35 -17.93
CA LEU A 763 8.07 27.02 -19.24
C LEU A 763 9.46 26.90 -19.87
N TYR A 764 10.51 26.85 -19.03
CA TYR A 764 11.86 26.52 -19.45
C TYR A 764 12.12 25.03 -19.61
N SER A 765 11.08 24.17 -19.51
CA SER A 765 11.18 22.73 -19.73
C SER A 765 11.42 22.34 -21.20
N GLY A 766 12.34 23.03 -21.86
CA GLY A 766 13.09 22.56 -23.03
C GLY A 766 13.97 21.34 -22.71
N GLY A 767 14.10 20.93 -21.45
CA GLY A 767 14.88 19.77 -21.06
C GLY A 767 15.52 19.92 -19.67
N GLU A 768 15.85 18.78 -19.05
CA GLU A 768 16.56 18.70 -17.76
C GLU A 768 17.81 19.56 -17.70
N GLY A 769 18.46 19.77 -18.83
CA GLY A 769 19.66 20.58 -18.95
C GLY A 769 19.42 22.06 -18.66
N GLU A 770 18.30 22.63 -19.11
CA GLU A 770 17.96 24.04 -18.91
C GLU A 770 17.64 24.34 -17.43
N ILE A 771 17.06 23.41 -16.72
CA ILE A 771 16.85 23.52 -15.26
C ILE A 771 18.18 23.56 -14.53
N VAL A 772 19.12 22.70 -14.91
CA VAL A 772 20.48 22.72 -14.35
C VAL A 772 21.13 24.07 -14.60
N ILE A 773 21.02 24.60 -15.80
CA ILE A 773 21.61 25.89 -16.17
C ILE A 773 20.95 27.04 -15.43
N SER A 774 19.63 27.07 -15.30
CA SER A 774 18.92 28.07 -14.51
C SER A 774 19.40 28.11 -13.04
N ARG A 775 19.50 26.94 -12.40
CA ARG A 775 20.01 26.85 -11.01
C ARG A 775 21.45 27.34 -10.85
N VAL A 776 22.28 27.05 -11.84
CA VAL A 776 23.67 27.57 -11.86
C VAL A 776 23.69 29.07 -12.06
N ALA A 777 22.85 29.61 -12.95
CA ALA A 777 22.72 31.06 -13.17
C ALA A 777 22.20 31.77 -11.90
N ASP A 778 21.19 31.22 -11.21
CA ASP A 778 20.69 31.77 -9.94
C ASP A 778 21.77 31.75 -8.84
N ALA A 779 22.55 30.67 -8.78
CA ALA A 779 23.66 30.56 -7.84
C ALA A 779 24.75 31.60 -8.11
N VAL A 780 25.03 31.92 -9.39
CA VAL A 780 25.93 32.98 -9.80
C VAL A 780 25.35 34.36 -9.45
N ALA A 781 24.06 34.59 -9.75
CA ALA A 781 23.37 35.84 -9.39
C ALA A 781 23.30 36.08 -7.87
N SER A 782 23.30 35.03 -7.06
CA SER A 782 23.37 35.15 -5.59
C SER A 782 24.73 35.62 -5.04
N GLY A 783 25.75 35.75 -5.91
CA GLY A 783 27.07 36.23 -5.57
C GLY A 783 27.96 35.21 -4.80
N ARG A 784 27.47 33.97 -4.55
CA ARG A 784 28.30 32.91 -3.93
C ARG A 784 29.19 32.18 -4.94
N PHE A 785 28.79 32.19 -6.20
CA PHE A 785 29.52 31.58 -7.31
C PHE A 785 29.85 32.64 -8.37
N ALA A 786 30.88 32.43 -9.18
CA ALA A 786 31.29 33.35 -10.21
C ALA A 786 31.58 32.63 -11.52
N LEU A 787 31.36 33.35 -12.64
CA LEU A 787 31.89 33.01 -13.96
C LEU A 787 33.16 33.85 -14.23
N ASP A 788 34.08 33.28 -14.99
CA ASP A 788 35.36 33.87 -15.44
C ASP A 788 36.36 34.14 -14.32
N ARG A 789 35.97 34.81 -13.24
CA ARG A 789 36.88 35.18 -12.15
C ARG A 789 36.15 35.19 -10.82
N ALA A 790 36.61 34.37 -9.86
CA ALA A 790 36.09 34.37 -8.51
C ALA A 790 36.81 35.35 -7.62
N GLU A 791 36.08 36.17 -6.87
CA GLU A 791 36.59 37.04 -5.81
C GLU A 791 36.74 36.27 -4.49
N MET A 792 37.34 36.95 -3.46
CA MET A 792 37.55 36.34 -2.15
C MET A 792 36.21 35.89 -1.53
N GLY A 793 36.03 34.59 -1.29
CA GLY A 793 34.79 34.01 -0.76
C GLY A 793 33.83 33.43 -1.81
N GLN A 794 34.11 33.63 -3.07
CA GLN A 794 33.33 33.05 -4.18
C GLN A 794 33.95 31.75 -4.71
N THR A 795 33.16 30.88 -5.27
CA THR A 795 33.61 29.65 -5.95
C THR A 795 33.43 29.82 -7.46
N LEU A 796 34.49 29.60 -8.23
CA LEU A 796 34.42 29.63 -9.69
C LEU A 796 33.61 28.43 -10.19
N VAL A 797 32.53 28.69 -10.93
CA VAL A 797 31.64 27.64 -11.50
C VAL A 797 31.95 27.34 -12.96
N GLY A 798 32.51 28.30 -13.68
CA GLY A 798 32.83 28.15 -15.09
C GLY A 798 33.47 29.41 -15.69
N VAL A 799 33.73 29.35 -16.99
CA VAL A 799 34.32 30.47 -17.75
C VAL A 799 33.69 30.61 -19.13
N HIS A 800 33.59 31.83 -19.63
CA HIS A 800 33.27 32.05 -21.03
C HIS A 800 34.44 31.59 -21.92
N THR A 801 34.11 30.97 -23.03
CA THR A 801 35.08 30.40 -23.96
C THR A 801 34.51 30.34 -25.38
N GLU A 802 35.41 30.27 -26.38
CA GLU A 802 35.02 30.00 -27.75
C GLU A 802 35.39 28.57 -28.13
N VAL A 803 34.47 27.89 -28.85
CA VAL A 803 34.71 26.57 -29.39
C VAL A 803 34.58 26.56 -30.88
N LYS A 804 35.60 26.07 -31.59
CA LYS A 804 35.57 25.88 -33.04
C LYS A 804 34.83 24.60 -33.40
N GLN A 805 33.77 24.70 -34.21
CA GLN A 805 33.02 23.57 -34.74
C GLN A 805 32.95 23.71 -36.28
N GLY A 806 33.76 22.96 -37.00
CA GLY A 806 34.01 23.21 -38.43
C GLY A 806 34.77 24.54 -38.66
N ASP A 807 34.23 25.40 -39.49
CA ASP A 807 34.75 26.73 -39.75
C ASP A 807 34.14 27.85 -38.89
N GLU A 808 33.14 27.51 -38.05
CA GLU A 808 32.41 28.44 -37.20
C GLU A 808 33.01 28.49 -35.77
N ARG A 809 33.13 29.72 -35.21
CA ARG A 809 33.42 29.91 -33.78
C ARG A 809 32.15 30.16 -33.03
N ILE A 810 31.91 29.35 -31.98
CA ILE A 810 30.69 29.39 -31.19
C ILE A 810 31.07 29.90 -29.80
N GLU A 811 30.41 30.97 -29.37
CA GLU A 811 30.52 31.47 -27.98
C GLU A 811 29.84 30.46 -27.02
N CYS A 812 30.57 30.11 -25.99
CA CYS A 812 30.22 29.03 -25.06
C CYS A 812 30.53 29.40 -23.63
N ILE A 813 29.90 28.68 -22.70
CA ILE A 813 30.25 28.66 -21.28
C ILE A 813 30.75 27.23 -20.94
N ALA A 814 31.93 27.18 -20.35
CA ALA A 814 32.55 25.95 -19.87
C ALA A 814 32.36 25.84 -18.36
N LEU A 815 31.53 24.91 -17.92
CA LEU A 815 31.14 24.70 -16.53
C LEU A 815 31.96 23.57 -15.88
N LEU A 816 32.39 23.76 -14.65
CA LEU A 816 33.12 22.78 -13.84
C LEU A 816 32.16 21.74 -13.26
N PRO A 817 32.20 20.46 -13.67
CA PRO A 817 31.23 19.45 -13.27
C PRO A 817 31.07 19.28 -11.76
N GLY A 818 32.18 19.32 -11.02
CA GLY A 818 32.15 19.16 -9.56
C GLY A 818 31.45 20.30 -8.82
N VAL A 819 31.59 21.54 -9.34
CA VAL A 819 30.94 22.71 -8.75
C VAL A 819 29.48 22.77 -9.13
N VAL A 820 29.14 22.46 -10.38
CA VAL A 820 27.72 22.31 -10.80
C VAL A 820 27.03 21.23 -9.98
N GLY A 821 27.70 20.10 -9.69
CA GLY A 821 27.20 19.07 -8.82
C GLY A 821 26.89 19.52 -7.39
N GLN A 822 27.71 20.38 -6.83
CA GLN A 822 27.47 20.98 -5.51
C GLN A 822 26.25 21.92 -5.50
N ILE A 823 26.07 22.71 -6.59
CA ILE A 823 24.92 23.62 -6.71
C ILE A 823 23.62 22.87 -6.91
N VAL A 824 23.63 21.85 -7.75
CA VAL A 824 22.40 21.13 -8.17
C VAL A 824 22.08 19.96 -7.24
N GLY A 825 23.09 19.45 -6.49
CA GLY A 825 22.91 18.31 -5.60
C GLY A 825 22.79 16.96 -6.33
N ASP A 826 23.25 16.86 -7.60
CA ASP A 826 23.06 15.67 -8.44
C ASP A 826 24.38 15.13 -8.99
N ALA A 827 24.54 13.80 -8.93
CA ALA A 827 25.71 13.11 -9.48
C ALA A 827 25.60 12.80 -10.99
N ASN A 828 24.40 12.85 -11.59
CA ASN A 828 24.17 12.45 -12.98
C ASN A 828 24.03 13.62 -13.96
N LEU A 829 24.71 14.70 -13.68
CA LEU A 829 24.68 15.95 -14.46
C LEU A 829 24.94 15.78 -15.97
N ALA A 830 25.84 14.88 -16.33
CA ALA A 830 26.21 14.65 -17.73
C ALA A 830 25.03 14.09 -18.57
N ALA A 831 24.13 13.33 -17.98
CA ALA A 831 22.93 12.83 -18.65
C ALA A 831 21.89 13.96 -18.77
N ARG A 832 21.70 14.74 -17.71
CA ARG A 832 20.73 15.86 -17.70
C ARG A 832 21.09 16.98 -18.66
N LEU A 833 22.37 17.29 -18.78
CA LEU A 833 22.87 18.31 -19.71
C LEU A 833 23.05 17.79 -21.14
N ASP A 834 22.86 16.49 -21.43
CA ASP A 834 23.28 15.86 -22.68
C ASP A 834 22.83 16.57 -23.97
N LYS A 835 21.62 17.09 -24.00
CA LYS A 835 21.07 17.84 -25.15
C LYS A 835 21.67 19.20 -25.34
N LEU A 836 22.20 19.82 -24.29
CA LEU A 836 22.81 21.15 -24.31
C LEU A 836 24.32 21.10 -24.52
N LEU A 837 24.96 19.93 -24.28
CA LEU A 837 26.42 19.80 -24.34
C LEU A 837 26.95 19.82 -25.75
N LEU A 838 27.94 20.68 -25.97
CA LEU A 838 28.78 20.60 -27.16
C LEU A 838 29.82 19.49 -26.97
N ARG A 839 29.58 18.35 -27.54
CA ARG A 839 30.45 17.17 -27.46
C ARG A 839 31.81 17.44 -28.10
N ASP A 840 32.88 16.80 -27.61
CA ASP A 840 34.20 16.90 -28.24
C ASP A 840 34.25 16.15 -29.58
N THR A 841 35.38 16.21 -30.26
CA THR A 841 35.58 15.55 -31.57
C THR A 841 35.51 14.01 -31.50
N SER A 842 35.58 13.43 -30.29
CA SER A 842 35.43 12.00 -30.03
C SER A 842 34.03 11.64 -29.51
N GLY A 843 33.09 12.59 -29.48
CA GLY A 843 31.69 12.37 -29.02
C GLY A 843 31.50 12.38 -27.50
N ARG A 844 32.55 12.75 -26.72
CA ARG A 844 32.45 12.78 -25.25
C ARG A 844 31.64 13.98 -24.76
N ARG A 845 30.95 13.78 -23.62
CA ARG A 845 30.09 14.78 -22.96
C ARG A 845 30.87 15.94 -22.28
N THR A 846 32.16 15.78 -22.05
CA THR A 846 33.05 16.82 -21.49
C THR A 846 34.15 17.19 -22.49
N ARG A 847 34.49 18.48 -22.52
CA ARG A 847 35.61 19.03 -23.30
C ARG A 847 36.72 19.48 -22.36
N THR A 848 37.96 19.49 -22.86
CA THR A 848 39.09 20.01 -22.16
C THR A 848 39.19 21.51 -22.42
N VAL A 849 39.10 22.33 -21.38
CA VAL A 849 39.16 23.79 -21.46
C VAL A 849 40.28 24.28 -20.53
N ARG A 850 40.97 25.32 -20.94
CA ARG A 850 41.98 25.96 -20.12
C ARG A 850 41.36 27.08 -19.30
N ILE A 851 41.45 26.98 -17.99
CA ILE A 851 40.94 27.94 -17.02
C ILE A 851 42.16 28.44 -16.23
N ASP A 852 42.51 29.69 -16.34
CA ASP A 852 43.68 30.31 -15.74
C ASP A 852 44.95 29.51 -15.98
N ASN A 853 45.64 28.96 -16.18
CA ASN A 853 46.79 28.09 -16.41
C ASN A 853 46.55 26.60 -16.07
N VAL A 854 45.28 26.22 -15.68
CA VAL A 854 44.92 24.84 -15.39
C VAL A 854 44.04 24.28 -16.51
N VAL A 855 44.34 23.05 -16.91
CA VAL A 855 43.52 22.33 -17.91
C VAL A 855 42.49 21.51 -17.17
N ALA A 856 41.22 21.84 -17.34
CA ALA A 856 40.09 21.18 -16.71
C ALA A 856 39.13 20.50 -17.72
N ARG A 857 38.48 19.43 -17.32
CA ARG A 857 37.37 18.85 -18.08
C ARG A 857 36.06 19.53 -17.67
N CYS A 858 35.40 20.17 -18.64
CA CYS A 858 34.21 20.99 -18.43
C CYS A 858 33.03 20.46 -19.24
N PHE A 859 31.83 20.71 -18.73
CA PHE A 859 30.61 20.70 -19.53
C PHE A 859 30.59 21.99 -20.35
N VAL A 860 30.51 21.93 -21.67
CA VAL A 860 30.50 23.08 -22.54
C VAL A 860 29.16 23.23 -23.19
N ILE A 861 28.50 24.35 -22.96
CA ILE A 861 27.17 24.69 -23.48
C ILE A 861 27.28 25.96 -24.34
N ARG A 862 26.34 26.18 -25.24
CA ARG A 862 26.26 27.47 -25.99
C ARG A 862 25.91 28.59 -25.03
N GLN A 863 26.45 29.77 -25.23
CA GLN A 863 26.12 30.94 -24.43
C GLN A 863 24.63 31.29 -24.54
N SER A 864 24.01 31.10 -25.69
CA SER A 864 22.57 31.26 -25.90
C SER A 864 21.70 30.36 -25.03
N SER A 865 22.23 29.25 -24.49
CA SER A 865 21.54 28.36 -23.56
C SER A 865 21.58 28.85 -22.11
N TRP A 866 22.36 29.90 -21.80
CA TRP A 866 22.49 30.46 -20.45
C TRP A 866 21.35 31.41 -20.06
N GLY A 867 20.54 31.90 -21.04
CA GLY A 867 19.53 32.95 -20.85
C GLY A 867 20.09 34.38 -20.80
N GLU A 868 19.22 35.36 -20.98
CA GLU A 868 19.60 36.76 -20.72
C GLU A 868 19.69 36.96 -19.20
N MET A 869 20.91 37.24 -18.70
CA MET A 869 21.08 37.66 -17.30
C MET A 869 20.27 38.93 -17.05
N PRO A 870 19.58 39.10 -15.90
CA PRO A 870 19.10 40.42 -15.51
C PRO A 870 20.29 41.39 -15.55
N SER A 871 20.17 42.47 -16.29
CA SER A 871 21.15 43.56 -16.34
C SER A 871 21.49 44.00 -14.92
N GLU A 872 22.78 44.17 -14.63
CA GLU A 872 23.28 44.68 -13.34
C GLU A 872 22.38 45.80 -12.79
N PRO A 873 22.09 45.81 -11.48
CA PRO A 873 21.44 46.95 -10.88
C PRO A 873 22.38 48.16 -11.12
N VAL A 874 21.90 49.10 -11.93
CA VAL A 874 22.53 50.39 -12.08
C VAL A 874 22.61 50.99 -10.69
N GLY A 875 23.84 51.08 -10.15
CA GLY A 875 24.11 51.75 -8.89
C GLY A 875 23.76 53.22 -8.99
N ASP A 876 23.02 53.68 -8.03
CA ASP A 876 23.01 55.05 -7.52
C ASP A 876 23.20 55.02 -6.00
#